data_e5e0397b6a693d438b61fe6f9ad2ffc7
#
_entry.id   e5e0397b6a693d438b61fe6f9ad2ffc7
#
_cell.length_a   1.000
_cell.length_b   1.000
_cell.length_c   1.000
_cell.angle_alpha   90.00
_cell.angle_beta   90.00
_cell.angle_gamma   90.00
#
_symmetry.space_group_name_H-M   'P 1'
#
loop_
_entity.id
_entity.type
_entity.pdbx_description
1 polymer ?
#
loop_
_entity_poly.entity_id
_entity_poly.type
_entity_poly.pdbx_seq_one_letter_code
_entity_poly.pdbx_strand_id
1 'polypeptide(L)'
;MKQLVLGILAHVDAGKTTLSEALLYRTGAIRDLGRVDHKNAHLDTHALERARGITIFSRQARLTLGDTAVTLLDTPGHVDFSAEMERTLQVLDYAVLVISGTDGVQAHTETLWQLLRRYRVPVFVFVTKMDLPGADRAALMADLRAHLSGACVDFTDPDPEQIALCDEAALEQYLDTGALPDETVRALIRSRKLFPCLFGSGLKLTGVDAFLAALERYAAPPEYPAEFGARVFKIMRDAQGNRLTCLKVTGGQLRVRTPLTYFPRGADAPVQEKVNAIRLYSGEKFESAETVPAGGVCAVQGLTQTYPGQGLGSAAASMPPSLEPVLTYRIGLPPDVDARAFLPRLRQLEEEDPQLHIVWDEALREIHVQLMGTVQIEVLKSLIRERFDVDVQVDSGRILYQETIAAPVEGVGHFEPLRHYAEVHLLLEPAERGTGLTFDTACSEDVLDRNWQRLILTHLAEKCHRGVLTGAPLTDVKITLLAGRAHVKHTEGGDFRQATWRAVRQGLMQAESVLLEPYYAFRIEVPAEQIGRAISDVRLMSGTFSSPETHGDMAVLTGRAPVATMRDYPAEVAAYTRGRGRISCSVAGYDTCHNAQEVIAESGYDPTRDLDNTPDSVFCAHGAGTVIPWDRVRDYMHIDTGFGKAETQTPPPAPRMFRRRFDLDDRELEEILQREFGPIRRSQYAAPVRNAAPGADETERAELFHPRRERVIVDGYNVIFAWDELRALADSGHIDAARERLMDALSNYAAFTRREVVVVFDGYRVPGGQGEKFDRSGLHVVFTRQGETADAYMEKLADEIGKNESVRVVTSDALIQLTALRAGVLRMSAREFRQELAQVAQQLEAAIRDINGR
;
A
#
# COMPACT_ATOMS: atom_id res chain seq x y z
N MET A 1 -12.27 39.40 9.74
CA MET A 1 -12.66 38.35 8.78
C MET A 1 -12.12 37.04 9.29
N LYS A 2 -12.95 36.01 9.48
CA LYS A 2 -12.53 34.68 9.92
C LYS A 2 -11.72 34.02 8.80
N GLN A 3 -10.81 33.13 9.16
CA GLN A 3 -9.94 32.44 8.18
C GLN A 3 -10.28 30.96 8.17
N LEU A 4 -10.34 30.35 6.99
CA LEU A 4 -10.62 28.93 6.81
C LEU A 4 -9.72 28.36 5.69
N VAL A 5 -9.18 27.18 5.89
CA VAL A 5 -8.39 26.47 4.88
C VAL A 5 -9.16 25.25 4.39
N LEU A 6 -9.50 25.25 3.11
CA LEU A 6 -10.27 24.19 2.46
C LEU A 6 -9.40 23.47 1.42
N GLY A 7 -9.20 22.17 1.57
CA GLY A 7 -8.47 21.37 0.59
C GLY A 7 -9.40 20.64 -0.35
N ILE A 8 -9.08 20.60 -1.64
CA ILE A 8 -9.82 19.78 -2.62
C ILE A 8 -8.97 18.59 -3.01
N LEU A 9 -9.52 17.40 -2.76
CA LEU A 9 -8.88 16.11 -3.00
C LEU A 9 -9.75 15.26 -3.93
N ALA A 10 -9.11 14.51 -4.80
CA ALA A 10 -9.81 13.66 -5.75
C ALA A 10 -8.89 12.57 -6.30
N HIS A 11 -9.48 11.49 -6.78
CA HIS A 11 -8.82 10.62 -7.75
C HIS A 11 -8.62 11.36 -9.09
N VAL A 12 -7.68 10.88 -9.90
CA VAL A 12 -7.42 11.40 -11.25
C VAL A 12 -8.73 11.46 -12.05
N ASP A 13 -8.89 12.51 -12.84
CA ASP A 13 -10.07 12.74 -13.71
C ASP A 13 -11.43 12.84 -12.99
N ALA A 14 -11.50 12.85 -11.68
CA ALA A 14 -12.76 13.05 -10.96
C ALA A 14 -13.36 14.47 -11.11
N GLY A 15 -12.66 15.41 -11.76
CA GLY A 15 -13.13 16.78 -12.01
C GLY A 15 -12.76 17.77 -10.91
N LYS A 16 -11.70 17.50 -10.18
CA LYS A 16 -11.16 18.34 -9.09
C LYS A 16 -10.92 19.80 -9.51
N THR A 17 -10.04 20.01 -10.49
CA THR A 17 -9.68 21.37 -10.97
C THR A 17 -10.91 22.07 -11.56
N THR A 18 -11.80 21.33 -12.25
CA THR A 18 -13.06 21.89 -12.78
C THR A 18 -13.97 22.38 -11.65
N LEU A 19 -14.05 21.66 -10.52
CA LEU A 19 -14.81 22.11 -9.35
C LEU A 19 -14.13 23.32 -8.70
N SER A 20 -12.80 23.31 -8.53
CA SER A 20 -12.04 24.43 -8.00
C SER A 20 -12.29 25.72 -8.78
N GLU A 21 -12.21 25.64 -10.12
CA GLU A 21 -12.51 26.74 -11.03
C GLU A 21 -13.98 27.22 -10.90
N ALA A 22 -14.93 26.27 -10.79
CA ALA A 22 -16.34 26.58 -10.60
C ALA A 22 -16.61 27.35 -9.30
N LEU A 23 -15.98 26.93 -8.20
CA LEU A 23 -16.06 27.60 -6.89
C LEU A 23 -15.51 29.04 -6.96
N LEU A 24 -14.33 29.19 -7.57
CA LEU A 24 -13.69 30.50 -7.75
C LEU A 24 -14.54 31.44 -8.63
N TYR A 25 -15.13 30.91 -9.71
CA TYR A 25 -16.00 31.67 -10.60
C TYR A 25 -17.30 32.12 -9.91
N ARG A 26 -17.99 31.20 -9.21
CA ARG A 26 -19.26 31.50 -8.52
C ARG A 26 -19.10 32.48 -7.36
N THR A 27 -17.94 32.47 -6.69
CA THR A 27 -17.62 33.44 -5.62
C THR A 27 -17.06 34.77 -6.15
N GLY A 28 -16.91 34.92 -7.48
CA GLY A 28 -16.39 36.14 -8.11
C GLY A 28 -14.88 36.35 -7.94
N ALA A 29 -14.16 35.34 -7.44
CA ALA A 29 -12.70 35.39 -7.30
C ALA A 29 -11.98 35.40 -8.66
N ILE A 30 -12.57 34.81 -9.69
CA ILE A 30 -12.15 34.86 -11.07
C ILE A 30 -13.29 35.36 -11.98
N ARG A 31 -12.95 36.02 -13.09
CA ARG A 31 -13.94 36.59 -14.02
C ARG A 31 -14.45 35.59 -15.04
N ASP A 32 -13.57 34.72 -15.51
CA ASP A 32 -13.86 33.72 -16.56
C ASP A 32 -13.67 32.34 -15.97
N LEU A 33 -14.57 31.43 -16.33
CA LEU A 33 -14.48 30.02 -15.93
C LEU A 33 -13.35 29.34 -16.70
N GLY A 34 -12.27 28.97 -16.01
CA GLY A 34 -11.17 28.20 -16.59
C GLY A 34 -11.60 26.77 -16.93
N ARG A 35 -11.03 26.22 -17.97
CA ARG A 35 -11.30 24.85 -18.43
C ARG A 35 -10.02 24.07 -18.65
N VAL A 36 -9.92 22.89 -18.06
CA VAL A 36 -8.77 22.00 -18.19
C VAL A 36 -8.56 21.55 -19.65
N ASP A 37 -9.65 21.16 -20.31
CA ASP A 37 -9.65 20.75 -21.72
C ASP A 37 -9.20 21.87 -22.70
N HIS A 38 -9.44 23.13 -22.37
CA HIS A 38 -8.99 24.29 -23.14
C HIS A 38 -7.61 24.82 -22.69
N LYS A 39 -6.97 24.16 -21.68
CA LYS A 39 -5.66 24.52 -21.13
C LYS A 39 -5.58 25.96 -20.59
N ASN A 40 -6.70 26.52 -20.15
CA ASN A 40 -6.81 27.88 -19.63
C ASN A 40 -7.30 27.93 -18.18
N ALA A 41 -7.21 26.81 -17.42
CA ALA A 41 -7.49 26.77 -16.01
C ALA A 41 -6.55 27.68 -15.22
N HIS A 42 -7.07 28.44 -14.26
CA HIS A 42 -6.32 29.39 -13.44
C HIS A 42 -5.32 28.72 -12.49
N LEU A 43 -5.66 27.49 -12.06
CA LEU A 43 -4.86 26.75 -11.08
C LEU A 43 -3.80 25.89 -11.74
N ASP A 44 -4.01 25.34 -12.95
CA ASP A 44 -3.02 24.53 -13.66
C ASP A 44 -2.07 25.45 -14.48
N THR A 45 -1.04 25.96 -13.83
CA THR A 45 -0.17 26.98 -14.40
C THR A 45 1.10 26.42 -15.02
N HIS A 46 1.56 25.25 -14.56
CA HIS A 46 2.78 24.63 -15.08
C HIS A 46 2.59 24.03 -16.48
N ALA A 47 3.59 24.10 -17.33
CA ALA A 47 3.51 23.60 -18.69
C ALA A 47 3.15 22.11 -18.78
N LEU A 48 3.69 21.28 -17.88
CA LEU A 48 3.39 19.86 -17.78
C LEU A 48 1.95 19.58 -17.30
N GLU A 49 1.43 20.38 -16.36
CA GLU A 49 0.03 20.28 -15.91
C GLU A 49 -0.93 20.52 -17.07
N ARG A 50 -0.68 21.60 -17.83
CA ARG A 50 -1.46 21.95 -19.03
C ARG A 50 -1.34 20.93 -20.17
N ALA A 51 -0.14 20.34 -20.33
CA ALA A 51 0.10 19.34 -21.38
C ALA A 51 -0.64 18.04 -21.11
N ARG A 52 -0.69 17.60 -19.83
CA ARG A 52 -1.26 16.32 -19.40
C ARG A 52 -2.68 16.41 -18.87
N GLY A 53 -3.15 17.61 -18.51
CA GLY A 53 -4.46 17.81 -17.89
C GLY A 53 -4.54 17.30 -16.46
N ILE A 54 -3.40 17.14 -15.74
CA ILE A 54 -3.34 16.69 -14.35
C ILE A 54 -2.69 17.75 -13.48
N THR A 55 -3.17 17.92 -12.24
CA THR A 55 -2.52 18.77 -11.24
C THR A 55 -1.34 18.01 -10.62
N ILE A 56 -0.16 18.63 -10.66
CA ILE A 56 1.11 18.08 -10.17
C ILE A 56 1.49 18.73 -8.83
N PHE A 57 1.34 20.05 -8.74
CA PHE A 57 1.71 20.84 -7.58
C PHE A 57 0.49 21.36 -6.84
N SER A 58 0.52 21.33 -5.51
CA SER A 58 -0.51 21.97 -4.69
C SER A 58 -0.52 23.48 -4.95
N ARG A 59 -1.68 24.01 -5.33
CA ARG A 59 -1.90 25.43 -5.60
C ARG A 59 -2.88 26.01 -4.61
N GLN A 60 -2.74 27.28 -4.34
CA GLN A 60 -3.65 28.01 -3.47
C GLN A 60 -4.39 29.10 -4.23
N ALA A 61 -5.67 29.26 -3.90
CA ALA A 61 -6.49 30.37 -4.35
C ALA A 61 -7.27 30.95 -3.16
N ARG A 62 -7.69 32.19 -3.29
CA ARG A 62 -8.44 32.88 -2.24
C ARG A 62 -9.84 33.18 -2.73
N LEU A 63 -10.84 32.90 -1.90
CA LEU A 63 -12.22 33.21 -2.14
C LEU A 63 -12.89 33.68 -0.83
N THR A 64 -14.06 34.28 -0.91
CA THR A 64 -14.82 34.75 0.25
C THR A 64 -16.17 34.06 0.31
N LEU A 65 -16.52 33.50 1.47
CA LEU A 65 -17.83 32.94 1.78
C LEU A 65 -18.44 33.72 2.96
N GLY A 66 -19.43 34.53 2.70
CA GLY A 66 -19.98 35.45 3.70
C GLY A 66 -18.90 36.29 4.40
N ASP A 67 -18.75 36.12 5.71
CA ASP A 67 -17.77 36.82 6.55
C ASP A 67 -16.42 36.06 6.68
N THR A 68 -16.26 34.96 5.98
CA THR A 68 -15.07 34.07 6.06
C THR A 68 -14.20 34.19 4.82
N ALA A 69 -12.92 34.50 5.03
CA ALA A 69 -11.89 34.39 3.98
C ALA A 69 -11.43 32.92 3.90
N VAL A 70 -11.63 32.32 2.75
CA VAL A 70 -11.27 30.91 2.51
C VAL A 70 -10.02 30.84 1.64
N THR A 71 -9.03 30.12 2.13
CA THR A 71 -7.88 29.70 1.29
C THR A 71 -8.18 28.31 0.76
N LEU A 72 -8.41 28.21 -0.54
CA LEU A 72 -8.59 26.96 -1.26
C LEU A 72 -7.21 26.37 -1.61
N LEU A 73 -6.97 25.15 -1.21
CA LEU A 73 -5.76 24.37 -1.59
C LEU A 73 -6.16 23.27 -2.56
N ASP A 74 -5.81 23.46 -3.84
CA ASP A 74 -5.99 22.44 -4.86
C ASP A 74 -4.81 21.49 -4.82
N THR A 75 -5.06 20.18 -4.58
CA THR A 75 -4.01 19.18 -4.37
C THR A 75 -3.86 18.28 -5.58
N PRO A 76 -2.69 17.65 -5.78
CA PRO A 76 -2.54 16.64 -6.83
C PRO A 76 -3.53 15.49 -6.66
N GLY A 77 -4.10 15.02 -7.78
CA GLY A 77 -5.00 13.87 -7.80
C GLY A 77 -4.32 12.55 -8.21
N HIS A 78 -3.10 12.62 -8.74
CA HIS A 78 -2.36 11.45 -9.21
C HIS A 78 -1.59 10.78 -8.07
N VAL A 79 -1.57 9.45 -8.05
CA VAL A 79 -0.94 8.64 -6.98
C VAL A 79 0.54 8.97 -6.81
N ASP A 80 1.28 9.23 -7.90
CA ASP A 80 2.71 9.59 -7.86
C ASP A 80 2.98 10.88 -7.07
N PHE A 81 1.99 11.74 -6.87
CA PHE A 81 2.10 12.99 -6.12
C PHE A 81 1.39 12.95 -4.76
N SER A 82 1.05 11.76 -4.28
CA SER A 82 0.36 11.59 -3.00
C SER A 82 1.14 12.16 -1.81
N ALA A 83 2.46 12.21 -1.90
CA ALA A 83 3.33 12.83 -0.91
C ALA A 83 3.11 14.34 -0.76
N GLU A 84 3.01 15.05 -1.86
CA GLU A 84 2.69 16.49 -1.90
C GLU A 84 1.28 16.75 -1.31
N MET A 85 0.33 15.89 -1.67
CA MET A 85 -1.03 15.94 -1.15
C MET A 85 -1.04 15.69 0.37
N GLU A 86 -0.35 14.66 0.87
CA GLU A 86 -0.34 14.32 2.30
C GLU A 86 0.24 15.47 3.15
N ARG A 87 1.29 16.16 2.67
CA ARG A 87 1.83 17.36 3.34
C ARG A 87 0.80 18.46 3.46
N THR A 88 -0.04 18.62 2.43
CA THR A 88 -1.10 19.63 2.42
C THR A 88 -2.21 19.32 3.42
N LEU A 89 -2.55 18.04 3.66
CA LEU A 89 -3.59 17.63 4.63
C LEU A 89 -3.35 18.19 6.04
N GLN A 90 -2.09 18.36 6.42
CA GLN A 90 -1.70 18.80 7.78
C GLN A 90 -2.10 20.23 8.11
N VAL A 91 -2.48 21.01 7.11
CA VAL A 91 -2.88 22.43 7.28
C VAL A 91 -4.34 22.69 6.93
N LEU A 92 -5.09 21.67 6.53
CA LEU A 92 -6.51 21.81 6.23
C LEU A 92 -7.35 21.98 7.49
N ASP A 93 -8.40 22.81 7.42
CA ASP A 93 -9.50 22.84 8.39
C ASP A 93 -10.62 21.91 7.95
N TYR A 94 -10.91 21.85 6.65
CA TYR A 94 -11.85 20.96 6.01
C TYR A 94 -11.31 20.46 4.68
N ALA A 95 -11.78 19.31 4.26
CA ALA A 95 -11.51 18.73 2.95
C ALA A 95 -12.80 18.58 2.14
N VAL A 96 -12.71 18.81 0.85
CA VAL A 96 -13.70 18.41 -0.14
C VAL A 96 -13.17 17.20 -0.87
N LEU A 97 -13.78 16.05 -0.64
CA LEU A 97 -13.47 14.83 -1.38
C LEU A 97 -14.35 14.78 -2.63
N VAL A 98 -13.74 14.92 -3.79
CA VAL A 98 -14.41 14.94 -5.09
C VAL A 98 -14.42 13.56 -5.68
N ILE A 99 -15.61 13.08 -6.05
CA ILE A 99 -15.82 11.74 -6.61
C ILE A 99 -16.52 11.88 -7.95
N SER A 100 -16.13 11.07 -8.94
CA SER A 100 -16.77 11.03 -10.24
C SER A 100 -18.08 10.27 -10.17
N GLY A 101 -19.18 10.85 -10.64
CA GLY A 101 -20.49 10.19 -10.69
C GLY A 101 -20.58 9.02 -11.68
N THR A 102 -19.63 8.92 -12.61
CA THR A 102 -19.54 7.78 -13.55
C THR A 102 -18.66 6.65 -13.03
N ASP A 103 -17.69 6.96 -12.16
CA ASP A 103 -16.65 5.99 -11.75
C ASP A 103 -16.82 5.53 -10.30
N GLY A 104 -17.61 6.25 -9.47
CA GLY A 104 -17.82 5.94 -8.05
C GLY A 104 -16.54 6.03 -7.20
N VAL A 105 -16.50 5.30 -6.11
CA VAL A 105 -15.34 5.24 -5.21
C VAL A 105 -14.25 4.38 -5.83
N GLN A 106 -13.06 4.95 -6.00
CA GLN A 106 -11.88 4.31 -6.57
C GLN A 106 -10.87 3.95 -5.47
N ALA A 107 -9.93 3.02 -5.73
CA ALA A 107 -8.92 2.61 -4.76
C ALA A 107 -8.11 3.79 -4.17
N HIS A 108 -7.76 4.77 -5.01
CA HIS A 108 -7.09 5.98 -4.52
C HIS A 108 -8.01 6.85 -3.65
N THR A 109 -9.32 6.88 -3.92
CA THR A 109 -10.30 7.57 -3.07
C THR A 109 -10.33 6.97 -1.65
N GLU A 110 -10.25 5.65 -1.52
CA GLU A 110 -10.14 4.97 -0.23
C GLU A 110 -8.83 5.33 0.48
N THR A 111 -7.71 5.39 -0.24
CA THR A 111 -6.43 5.86 0.32
C THR A 111 -6.55 7.29 0.85
N LEU A 112 -7.15 8.21 0.07
CA LEU A 112 -7.42 9.58 0.50
C LEU A 112 -8.30 9.62 1.76
N TRP A 113 -9.32 8.76 1.80
CA TRP A 113 -10.23 8.66 2.95
C TRP A 113 -9.51 8.22 4.23
N GLN A 114 -8.61 7.22 4.13
CA GLN A 114 -7.79 6.76 5.26
C GLN A 114 -6.84 7.86 5.75
N LEU A 115 -6.21 8.60 4.85
CA LEU A 115 -5.37 9.74 5.21
C LEU A 115 -6.17 10.85 5.89
N LEU A 116 -7.34 11.22 5.35
CA LEU A 116 -8.25 12.19 5.98
C LEU A 116 -8.70 11.74 7.38
N ARG A 117 -8.87 10.43 7.59
CA ARG A 117 -9.16 9.84 8.90
C ARG A 117 -7.96 9.95 9.85
N ARG A 118 -6.75 9.61 9.37
CA ARG A 118 -5.49 9.70 10.13
C ARG A 118 -5.23 11.12 10.63
N TYR A 119 -5.38 12.11 9.75
CA TYR A 119 -5.19 13.52 10.07
C TYR A 119 -6.41 14.19 10.72
N ARG A 120 -7.49 13.44 10.95
CA ARG A 120 -8.74 13.90 11.55
C ARG A 120 -9.36 15.12 10.85
N VAL A 121 -9.18 15.24 9.54
CA VAL A 121 -9.74 16.35 8.76
C VAL A 121 -11.22 16.12 8.52
N PRO A 122 -12.14 17.07 8.88
CA PRO A 122 -13.55 17.01 8.53
C PRO A 122 -13.75 17.04 7.01
N VAL A 123 -14.73 16.28 6.49
CA VAL A 123 -14.89 16.06 5.05
C VAL A 123 -16.28 16.39 4.58
N PHE A 124 -16.37 17.15 3.49
CA PHE A 124 -17.52 17.25 2.61
C PHE A 124 -17.26 16.40 1.36
N VAL A 125 -18.25 15.69 0.87
CA VAL A 125 -18.16 14.91 -0.37
C VAL A 125 -18.91 15.64 -1.46
N PHE A 126 -18.27 15.84 -2.62
CA PHE A 126 -18.93 16.38 -3.81
C PHE A 126 -18.82 15.41 -4.97
N VAL A 127 -19.96 14.89 -5.40
CA VAL A 127 -20.03 13.95 -6.54
C VAL A 127 -20.22 14.75 -7.81
N THR A 128 -19.22 14.75 -8.67
CA THR A 128 -19.18 15.48 -9.94
C THR A 128 -19.74 14.68 -11.12
N LYS A 129 -19.79 15.29 -12.32
CA LYS A 129 -20.18 14.63 -13.56
C LYS A 129 -21.58 14.01 -13.53
N MET A 130 -22.48 14.52 -12.72
CA MET A 130 -23.87 14.05 -12.63
C MET A 130 -24.70 14.36 -13.88
N ASP A 131 -24.16 15.15 -14.80
CA ASP A 131 -24.72 15.45 -16.11
C ASP A 131 -24.39 14.42 -17.18
N LEU A 132 -23.56 13.41 -16.88
CA LEU A 132 -23.19 12.33 -17.79
C LEU A 132 -24.16 11.13 -17.66
N PRO A 133 -24.41 10.40 -18.77
CA PRO A 133 -25.24 9.20 -18.71
C PRO A 133 -24.56 8.12 -17.85
N GLY A 134 -25.38 7.43 -17.05
CA GLY A 134 -24.92 6.36 -16.15
C GLY A 134 -24.68 6.81 -14.70
N ALA A 135 -24.73 8.11 -14.39
CA ALA A 135 -24.66 8.60 -13.03
C ALA A 135 -26.03 8.38 -12.32
N ASP A 136 -26.06 7.47 -11.38
CA ASP A 136 -27.23 7.19 -10.52
C ASP A 136 -26.94 7.62 -9.08
N ARG A 137 -27.69 8.61 -8.59
CA ARG A 137 -27.51 9.16 -7.25
C ARG A 137 -27.75 8.14 -6.13
N ALA A 138 -28.76 7.26 -6.28
CA ALA A 138 -29.06 6.27 -5.26
C ALA A 138 -27.96 5.20 -5.15
N ALA A 139 -27.50 4.70 -6.31
CA ALA A 139 -26.39 3.77 -6.38
C ALA A 139 -25.10 4.37 -5.83
N LEU A 140 -24.80 5.64 -6.17
CA LEU A 140 -23.64 6.36 -5.66
C LEU A 140 -23.70 6.57 -4.13
N MET A 141 -24.86 6.89 -3.57
CA MET A 141 -25.00 6.98 -2.11
C MET A 141 -24.78 5.64 -1.42
N ALA A 142 -25.23 4.54 -2.02
CA ALA A 142 -24.95 3.19 -1.50
C ALA A 142 -23.45 2.86 -1.55
N ASP A 143 -22.78 3.20 -2.66
CA ASP A 143 -21.33 3.06 -2.84
C ASP A 143 -20.52 3.86 -1.81
N LEU A 144 -20.88 5.15 -1.60
CA LEU A 144 -20.25 6.01 -0.59
C LEU A 144 -20.40 5.44 0.83
N ARG A 145 -21.57 4.91 1.16
CA ARG A 145 -21.83 4.31 2.47
C ARG A 145 -21.07 3.02 2.69
N ALA A 146 -20.94 2.19 1.64
CA ALA A 146 -20.22 0.92 1.70
C ALA A 146 -18.71 1.10 1.83
N HIS A 147 -18.10 2.00 1.05
CA HIS A 147 -16.64 2.11 0.95
C HIS A 147 -16.04 3.21 1.83
N LEU A 148 -16.79 4.26 2.18
CA LEU A 148 -16.27 5.34 3.01
C LEU A 148 -16.82 5.31 4.44
N SER A 149 -18.14 5.57 4.60
CA SER A 149 -18.77 5.56 5.92
C SER A 149 -20.30 5.49 5.82
N GLY A 150 -20.93 4.68 6.69
CA GLY A 150 -22.38 4.68 6.86
C GLY A 150 -22.98 6.05 7.24
N ALA A 151 -22.16 6.98 7.76
CA ALA A 151 -22.55 8.36 8.10
C ALA A 151 -22.47 9.35 6.92
N CYS A 152 -22.35 8.87 5.68
CA CYS A 152 -22.53 9.66 4.46
C CYS A 152 -24.02 9.96 4.29
N VAL A 153 -24.38 11.24 4.32
CA VAL A 153 -25.78 11.72 4.21
C VAL A 153 -25.91 12.69 3.06
N ASP A 154 -26.98 12.55 2.29
CA ASP A 154 -27.28 13.43 1.16
C ASP A 154 -27.75 14.80 1.65
N PHE A 155 -27.00 15.84 1.34
CA PHE A 155 -27.26 17.23 1.72
C PHE A 155 -27.87 18.07 0.60
N THR A 156 -28.27 17.46 -0.52
CA THR A 156 -29.02 18.18 -1.56
C THR A 156 -30.46 18.48 -1.06
N ASP A 157 -31.01 17.54 -0.30
CA ASP A 157 -32.27 17.72 0.47
C ASP A 157 -32.06 17.03 1.83
N PRO A 158 -31.46 17.72 2.81
CA PRO A 158 -31.02 17.12 4.06
C PRO A 158 -32.20 16.69 4.93
N ASP A 159 -32.30 15.40 5.20
CA ASP A 159 -33.24 14.80 6.12
C ASP A 159 -32.72 14.87 7.57
N PRO A 160 -33.34 15.64 8.47
CA PRO A 160 -32.87 15.77 9.84
C PRO A 160 -32.82 14.45 10.61
N GLU A 161 -33.70 13.49 10.29
CA GLU A 161 -33.72 12.16 10.92
C GLU A 161 -32.46 11.37 10.55
N GLN A 162 -32.09 11.34 9.28
CA GLN A 162 -30.85 10.67 8.84
C GLN A 162 -29.59 11.31 9.45
N ILE A 163 -29.59 12.62 9.63
CA ILE A 163 -28.49 13.33 10.31
C ILE A 163 -28.44 12.93 11.79
N ALA A 164 -29.58 12.88 12.45
CA ALA A 164 -29.68 12.50 13.86
C ALA A 164 -29.20 11.08 14.12
N LEU A 165 -29.47 10.15 13.24
CA LEU A 165 -29.03 8.73 13.33
C LEU A 165 -27.50 8.56 13.32
N CYS A 166 -26.72 9.59 12.98
CA CYS A 166 -25.27 9.54 12.99
C CYS A 166 -24.64 9.64 14.39
N ASP A 167 -25.43 10.06 15.41
CA ASP A 167 -24.93 10.23 16.79
C ASP A 167 -26.08 10.10 17.82
N GLU A 168 -25.82 9.37 18.92
CA GLU A 168 -26.82 9.12 19.95
C GLU A 168 -27.36 10.41 20.59
N ALA A 169 -26.49 11.38 20.90
CA ALA A 169 -26.90 12.65 21.50
C ALA A 169 -27.70 13.53 20.52
N ALA A 170 -27.36 13.48 19.24
CA ALA A 170 -28.10 14.17 18.20
C ALA A 170 -29.46 13.51 17.97
N LEU A 171 -29.57 12.20 18.07
CA LEU A 171 -30.83 11.47 17.97
C LEU A 171 -31.76 11.81 19.15
N GLU A 172 -31.25 11.82 20.39
CA GLU A 172 -32.01 12.22 21.58
C GLU A 172 -32.51 13.65 21.41
N GLN A 173 -31.66 14.59 20.99
CA GLN A 173 -32.06 15.99 20.75
C GLN A 173 -33.15 16.09 19.67
N TYR A 174 -33.07 15.31 18.60
CA TYR A 174 -34.07 15.30 17.53
C TYR A 174 -35.41 14.73 18.00
N LEU A 175 -35.39 13.66 18.77
CA LEU A 175 -36.58 13.02 19.33
C LEU A 175 -37.32 13.97 20.31
N ASP A 176 -36.55 14.76 21.07
CA ASP A 176 -37.11 15.70 22.03
C ASP A 176 -37.66 16.97 21.39
N THR A 177 -37.03 17.50 20.36
CA THR A 177 -37.32 18.82 19.80
C THR A 177 -37.92 18.79 18.39
N GLY A 178 -37.86 17.67 17.70
CA GLY A 178 -38.26 17.54 16.30
C GLY A 178 -37.36 18.29 15.30
N ALA A 179 -36.21 18.85 15.75
CA ALA A 179 -35.30 19.61 14.91
C ALA A 179 -33.85 19.46 15.36
N LEU A 180 -32.88 19.64 14.43
CA LEU A 180 -31.46 19.70 14.74
C LEU A 180 -30.92 21.12 14.49
N PRO A 181 -30.38 21.80 15.51
CA PRO A 181 -29.71 23.08 15.33
C PRO A 181 -28.48 22.95 14.42
N ASP A 182 -28.18 23.98 13.64
CA ASP A 182 -27.00 24.05 12.79
C ASP A 182 -25.70 23.80 13.55
N GLU A 183 -25.62 24.23 14.80
CA GLU A 183 -24.45 24.03 15.66
C GLU A 183 -24.21 22.55 15.96
N THR A 184 -25.26 21.77 16.19
CA THR A 184 -25.16 20.30 16.34
C THR A 184 -24.65 19.67 15.06
N VAL A 185 -25.19 20.07 13.89
CA VAL A 185 -24.73 19.56 12.58
C VAL A 185 -23.26 19.92 12.35
N ARG A 186 -22.82 21.14 12.65
CA ARG A 186 -21.41 21.57 12.57
C ARG A 186 -20.52 20.73 13.48
N ALA A 187 -20.94 20.47 14.72
CA ALA A 187 -20.19 19.63 15.66
C ALA A 187 -20.03 18.19 15.16
N LEU A 188 -21.07 17.60 14.57
CA LEU A 188 -21.02 16.25 13.97
C LEU A 188 -20.05 16.20 12.79
N ILE A 189 -20.07 17.19 11.90
CA ILE A 189 -19.13 17.28 10.77
C ILE A 189 -17.70 17.44 11.29
N ARG A 190 -17.48 18.36 12.24
CA ARG A 190 -16.15 18.64 12.82
C ARG A 190 -15.56 17.41 13.53
N SER A 191 -16.40 16.64 14.24
CA SER A 191 -15.98 15.40 14.91
C SER A 191 -15.91 14.19 13.98
N ARG A 192 -16.18 14.37 12.67
CA ARG A 192 -16.19 13.29 11.67
C ARG A 192 -17.22 12.18 11.97
N LYS A 193 -18.32 12.53 12.57
CA LYS A 193 -19.48 11.65 12.78
C LYS A 193 -20.53 11.79 11.67
N LEU A 194 -20.43 12.83 10.85
CA LEU A 194 -21.31 13.12 9.72
C LEU A 194 -20.49 13.61 8.53
N PHE A 195 -20.84 13.13 7.34
CA PHE A 195 -20.19 13.47 6.08
C PHE A 195 -21.24 13.94 5.06
N PRO A 196 -21.39 15.26 4.89
CA PRO A 196 -22.32 15.81 3.91
C PRO A 196 -21.94 15.46 2.49
N CYS A 197 -22.84 14.85 1.73
CA CYS A 197 -22.67 14.48 0.33
C CYS A 197 -23.56 15.35 -0.56
N LEU A 198 -22.98 16.01 -1.56
CA LEU A 198 -23.70 16.84 -2.52
C LEU A 198 -23.37 16.37 -3.93
N PHE A 199 -24.28 16.59 -4.85
CA PHE A 199 -24.22 16.09 -6.22
C PHE A 199 -24.32 17.24 -7.22
N GLY A 200 -23.54 17.17 -8.31
CA GLY A 200 -23.58 18.22 -9.31
C GLY A 200 -22.64 18.02 -10.49
N SER A 201 -22.36 19.11 -11.19
CA SER A 201 -21.41 19.20 -12.29
C SER A 201 -20.66 20.52 -12.20
N GLY A 202 -19.33 20.46 -11.99
CA GLY A 202 -18.48 21.65 -12.01
C GLY A 202 -18.49 22.34 -13.40
N LEU A 203 -18.57 21.56 -14.48
CA LEU A 203 -18.58 22.08 -15.84
C LEU A 203 -19.88 22.83 -16.18
N LYS A 204 -21.02 22.30 -15.71
CA LYS A 204 -22.37 22.88 -15.92
C LYS A 204 -22.77 23.83 -14.82
N LEU A 205 -21.95 23.96 -13.76
CA LEU A 205 -22.22 24.74 -12.54
C LEU A 205 -23.46 24.27 -11.77
N THR A 206 -24.02 23.08 -12.09
CA THR A 206 -25.17 22.53 -11.35
C THR A 206 -24.74 22.00 -10.00
N GLY A 207 -25.50 22.29 -8.92
CA GLY A 207 -25.20 21.87 -7.56
C GLY A 207 -24.08 22.66 -6.87
N VAL A 208 -23.32 23.50 -7.59
CA VAL A 208 -22.19 24.29 -7.04
C VAL A 208 -22.67 25.34 -6.05
N ASP A 209 -23.79 26.02 -6.34
CA ASP A 209 -24.36 27.04 -5.44
C ASP A 209 -24.88 26.42 -4.15
N ALA A 210 -25.54 25.26 -4.25
CA ALA A 210 -25.99 24.51 -3.07
C ALA A 210 -24.80 24.03 -2.22
N PHE A 211 -23.71 23.64 -2.87
CA PHE A 211 -22.48 23.25 -2.19
C PHE A 211 -21.80 24.44 -1.47
N LEU A 212 -21.71 25.60 -2.13
CA LEU A 212 -21.22 26.83 -1.50
C LEU A 212 -22.06 27.23 -0.28
N ALA A 213 -23.40 27.17 -0.38
CA ALA A 213 -24.31 27.44 0.71
C ALA A 213 -24.14 26.44 1.89
N ALA A 214 -23.91 25.15 1.57
CA ALA A 214 -23.63 24.15 2.60
C ALA A 214 -22.30 24.42 3.30
N LEU A 215 -21.25 24.78 2.55
CA LEU A 215 -19.95 25.17 3.12
C LEU A 215 -20.07 26.41 4.00
N GLU A 216 -20.76 27.47 3.55
CA GLU A 216 -20.98 28.71 4.33
C GLU A 216 -21.73 28.42 5.63
N ARG A 217 -22.76 27.56 5.58
CA ARG A 217 -23.59 27.21 6.70
C ARG A 217 -22.92 26.32 7.74
N TYR A 218 -22.13 25.31 7.28
CA TYR A 218 -21.66 24.22 8.13
C TYR A 218 -20.13 24.17 8.35
N ALA A 219 -19.30 24.82 7.51
CA ALA A 219 -17.85 24.83 7.68
C ALA A 219 -17.42 26.01 8.59
N ALA A 220 -17.48 25.80 9.89
CA ALA A 220 -17.07 26.82 10.86
C ALA A 220 -15.53 26.81 11.03
N PRO A 221 -14.88 28.00 10.96
CA PRO A 221 -13.46 28.14 11.26
C PRO A 221 -13.12 27.63 12.67
N PRO A 222 -11.96 26.95 12.86
CA PRO A 222 -11.54 26.52 14.19
C PRO A 222 -11.15 27.71 15.07
N GLU A 223 -11.21 27.50 16.38
CA GLU A 223 -10.67 28.46 17.36
C GLU A 223 -9.18 28.26 17.50
N TYR A 224 -8.42 29.35 17.52
CA TYR A 224 -6.98 29.34 17.60
C TYR A 224 -6.48 29.95 18.93
N PRO A 225 -5.38 29.39 19.50
CA PRO A 225 -4.78 29.99 20.70
C PRO A 225 -4.21 31.38 20.42
N ALA A 226 -4.09 32.19 21.48
CA ALA A 226 -3.56 33.54 21.39
C ALA A 226 -2.03 33.58 21.20
N GLU A 227 -1.33 32.53 21.61
CA GLU A 227 0.11 32.39 21.43
C GLU A 227 0.45 32.07 19.97
N PHE A 228 1.57 32.65 19.49
CA PHE A 228 2.00 32.40 18.11
C PHE A 228 2.38 30.95 17.91
N GLY A 229 1.78 30.37 16.90
CA GLY A 229 2.11 29.07 16.35
C GLY A 229 1.94 29.06 14.85
N ALA A 230 2.77 28.32 14.15
CA ALA A 230 2.63 28.09 12.71
C ALA A 230 3.11 26.70 12.31
N ARG A 231 2.58 26.17 11.19
CA ARG A 231 2.99 24.89 10.66
C ARG A 231 3.43 25.04 9.21
N VAL A 232 4.66 24.62 8.94
CA VAL A 232 5.24 24.61 7.59
C VAL A 232 4.73 23.38 6.86
N PHE A 233 4.17 23.54 5.66
CA PHE A 233 3.68 22.42 4.86
C PHE A 233 4.40 22.28 3.51
N LYS A 234 5.04 23.35 3.01
CA LYS A 234 5.71 23.35 1.72
C LYS A 234 6.88 24.33 1.69
N ILE A 235 7.94 23.96 1.01
CA ILE A 235 8.99 24.89 0.56
C ILE A 235 8.81 25.08 -0.95
N MET A 236 8.98 26.31 -1.42
CA MET A 236 8.94 26.63 -2.84
C MET A 236 9.98 27.70 -3.17
N ARG A 237 10.26 27.88 -4.45
CA ARG A 237 11.13 28.96 -4.93
C ARG A 237 10.35 29.85 -5.91
N ASP A 238 10.56 31.15 -5.81
CA ASP A 238 10.00 32.09 -6.77
C ASP A 238 10.76 32.09 -8.10
N ALA A 239 10.28 32.86 -9.09
CA ALA A 239 10.91 32.96 -10.41
C ALA A 239 12.36 33.50 -10.38
N GLN A 240 12.74 34.15 -9.29
CA GLN A 240 14.13 34.64 -9.07
C GLN A 240 14.98 33.62 -8.29
N GLY A 241 14.42 32.40 -7.96
CA GLY A 241 15.11 31.38 -7.19
C GLY A 241 15.11 31.61 -5.66
N ASN A 242 14.43 32.65 -5.15
CA ASN A 242 14.38 32.93 -3.74
C ASN A 242 13.54 31.85 -3.03
N ARG A 243 14.07 31.35 -1.92
CA ARG A 243 13.40 30.35 -1.07
C ARG A 243 12.24 30.98 -0.31
N LEU A 244 11.08 30.31 -0.34
CA LEU A 244 9.85 30.67 0.32
C LEU A 244 9.37 29.52 1.20
N THR A 245 9.08 29.81 2.46
CA THR A 245 8.49 28.87 3.42
C THR A 245 6.97 29.05 3.45
N CYS A 246 6.22 28.12 2.92
CA CYS A 246 4.76 28.11 2.96
C CYS A 246 4.27 27.53 4.29
N LEU A 247 3.49 28.28 5.02
CA LEU A 247 3.01 27.89 6.34
C LEU A 247 1.57 28.38 6.58
N LYS A 248 0.88 27.68 7.52
CA LYS A 248 -0.36 28.11 8.11
C LYS A 248 -0.09 28.63 9.52
N VAL A 249 -0.61 29.79 9.85
CA VAL A 249 -0.59 30.33 11.22
C VAL A 249 -1.63 29.60 12.05
N THR A 250 -1.20 28.88 13.09
CA THR A 250 -2.05 28.03 13.96
C THR A 250 -2.33 28.66 15.33
N GLY A 251 -1.82 29.87 15.57
CA GLY A 251 -2.05 30.64 16.81
C GLY A 251 -1.54 32.07 16.67
N GLY A 252 -2.15 33.01 17.38
CA GLY A 252 -1.74 34.39 17.37
C GLY A 252 -1.74 35.05 15.99
N GLN A 253 -0.64 35.70 15.65
CA GLN A 253 -0.45 36.33 14.34
C GLN A 253 1.03 36.35 13.96
N LEU A 254 1.31 36.30 12.67
CA LEU A 254 2.67 36.46 12.08
C LEU A 254 2.81 37.85 11.51
N ARG A 255 3.91 38.54 11.83
CA ARG A 255 4.23 39.89 11.29
C ARG A 255 5.59 39.87 10.58
N VAL A 256 5.74 40.78 9.60
CA VAL A 256 7.02 41.10 8.98
C VAL A 256 7.99 41.58 10.08
N ARG A 257 9.26 41.22 9.94
CA ARG A 257 10.36 41.49 10.89
C ARG A 257 10.29 40.74 12.23
N THR A 258 9.32 39.83 12.45
CA THR A 258 9.29 38.96 13.63
C THR A 258 10.47 38.01 13.61
N PRO A 259 11.30 37.98 14.67
CA PRO A 259 12.32 36.92 14.83
C PRO A 259 11.63 35.62 15.21
N LEU A 260 11.97 34.55 14.52
CA LEU A 260 11.50 33.19 14.81
C LEU A 260 12.68 32.32 15.17
N THR A 261 12.54 31.56 16.28
CA THR A 261 13.54 30.61 16.74
C THR A 261 13.00 29.20 16.48
N TYR A 262 13.78 28.37 15.82
CA TYR A 262 13.41 27.01 15.49
C TYR A 262 14.64 26.10 15.32
N PHE A 263 14.45 24.79 15.38
CA PHE A 263 15.48 23.79 15.19
C PHE A 263 15.52 23.35 13.72
N PRO A 264 16.64 23.49 13.00
CA PRO A 264 16.81 22.86 11.69
C PRO A 264 16.72 21.32 11.81
N ARG A 265 16.44 20.64 10.70
CA ARG A 265 16.33 19.18 10.68
C ARG A 265 17.66 18.53 11.07
N GLY A 266 17.64 17.70 12.15
CA GLY A 266 18.83 17.02 12.65
C GLY A 266 19.87 17.91 13.34
N ALA A 267 19.50 19.14 13.70
CA ALA A 267 20.41 20.03 14.45
C ALA A 267 20.04 20.09 15.94
N ASP A 268 21.03 20.03 16.80
CA ASP A 268 20.88 20.13 18.26
C ASP A 268 20.76 21.57 18.76
N ALA A 269 21.10 22.56 17.92
CA ALA A 269 21.06 23.97 18.29
C ALA A 269 19.96 24.73 17.51
N PRO A 270 19.18 25.59 18.17
CA PRO A 270 18.18 26.40 17.51
C PRO A 270 18.83 27.54 16.68
N VAL A 271 18.18 27.90 15.61
CA VAL A 271 18.54 29.03 14.77
C VAL A 271 17.48 30.11 14.91
N GLN A 272 17.92 31.38 14.97
CA GLN A 272 17.04 32.52 14.99
C GLN A 272 17.13 33.30 13.66
N GLU A 273 16.01 33.36 12.92
CA GLU A 273 15.92 34.08 11.65
C GLU A 273 14.72 35.05 11.66
N LYS A 274 14.75 36.05 10.77
CA LYS A 274 13.70 37.07 10.68
C LYS A 274 12.82 36.86 9.45
N VAL A 275 11.55 37.12 9.60
CA VAL A 275 10.58 37.20 8.50
C VAL A 275 10.85 38.48 7.71
N ASN A 276 11.37 38.34 6.49
CA ASN A 276 11.69 39.50 5.66
C ASN A 276 10.47 40.02 4.87
N ALA A 277 9.65 39.11 4.36
CA ALA A 277 8.42 39.43 3.64
C ALA A 277 7.41 38.33 3.80
N ILE A 278 6.12 38.70 3.74
CA ILE A 278 4.99 37.75 3.75
C ILE A 278 4.24 37.97 2.45
N ARG A 279 3.95 36.87 1.75
CA ARG A 279 3.19 36.85 0.49
C ARG A 279 1.95 35.97 0.63
N LEU A 280 0.81 36.47 0.18
CA LEU A 280 -0.46 35.75 0.11
C LEU A 280 -0.73 35.41 -1.34
N TYR A 281 -0.61 34.13 -1.71
CA TYR A 281 -0.76 33.68 -3.08
C TYR A 281 -2.23 33.42 -3.46
N SER A 282 -2.57 33.70 -4.73
CA SER A 282 -3.79 33.24 -5.41
C SER A 282 -3.43 32.89 -6.86
N GLY A 283 -3.30 31.61 -7.16
CA GLY A 283 -2.68 31.13 -8.40
C GLY A 283 -1.20 31.54 -8.47
N GLU A 284 -0.79 32.17 -9.56
CA GLU A 284 0.58 32.70 -9.73
C GLU A 284 0.80 34.11 -9.11
N LYS A 285 -0.27 34.81 -8.83
CA LYS A 285 -0.21 36.17 -8.27
C LYS A 285 -0.13 36.12 -6.76
N PHE A 286 0.54 37.10 -6.19
CA PHE A 286 0.60 37.29 -4.75
C PHE A 286 0.38 38.74 -4.34
N GLU A 287 -0.10 38.92 -3.13
CA GLU A 287 -0.20 40.19 -2.43
C GLU A 287 0.79 40.21 -1.28
N SER A 288 1.47 41.31 -1.04
CA SER A 288 2.31 41.47 0.15
C SER A 288 1.45 41.83 1.35
N ALA A 289 1.70 41.16 2.48
CA ALA A 289 1.02 41.43 3.72
C ALA A 289 2.02 41.79 4.84
N GLU A 290 1.64 42.71 5.71
CA GLU A 290 2.44 43.02 6.90
C GLU A 290 2.15 42.07 8.06
N THR A 291 0.93 41.56 8.11
CA THR A 291 0.46 40.70 9.20
C THR A 291 -0.51 39.63 8.66
N VAL A 292 -0.39 38.40 9.18
CA VAL A 292 -1.30 37.29 8.90
C VAL A 292 -1.84 36.76 10.22
N PRO A 293 -3.17 36.75 10.43
CA PRO A 293 -3.78 36.20 11.62
C PRO A 293 -3.78 34.67 11.62
N ALA A 294 -4.10 34.07 12.78
CA ALA A 294 -4.32 32.63 12.90
C ALA A 294 -5.41 32.16 11.92
N GLY A 295 -5.20 30.95 11.36
CA GLY A 295 -5.98 30.37 10.27
C GLY A 295 -5.52 30.79 8.87
N GLY A 296 -4.71 31.83 8.74
CA GLY A 296 -4.21 32.29 7.45
C GLY A 296 -3.04 31.44 6.92
N VAL A 297 -3.01 31.24 5.60
CA VAL A 297 -1.92 30.57 4.88
C VAL A 297 -1.11 31.63 4.14
N CYS A 298 0.22 31.55 4.25
CA CYS A 298 1.13 32.50 3.60
C CYS A 298 2.46 31.85 3.23
N ALA A 299 3.20 32.50 2.34
CA ALA A 299 4.58 32.19 2.03
C ALA A 299 5.51 33.27 2.63
N VAL A 300 6.52 32.84 3.36
CA VAL A 300 7.44 33.69 4.10
C VAL A 300 8.82 33.65 3.47
N GLN A 301 9.44 34.81 3.29
CA GLN A 301 10.84 34.94 2.91
C GLN A 301 11.68 35.29 4.14
N GLY A 302 12.89 34.73 4.22
CA GLY A 302 13.87 35.00 5.28
C GLY A 302 14.15 33.81 6.20
N LEU A 303 13.40 32.72 6.07
CA LEU A 303 13.63 31.46 6.78
C LEU A 303 14.38 30.49 5.86
N THR A 304 15.61 30.14 6.20
CA THR A 304 16.50 29.39 5.28
C THR A 304 16.57 27.90 5.56
N GLN A 305 16.29 27.46 6.80
CA GLN A 305 16.49 26.08 7.25
C GLN A 305 15.20 25.40 7.75
N THR A 306 14.05 25.99 7.47
CA THR A 306 12.75 25.36 7.74
C THR A 306 12.50 24.18 6.79
N TYR A 307 11.64 23.23 7.20
CA TYR A 307 11.30 22.05 6.39
C TYR A 307 9.80 21.75 6.48
N PRO A 308 9.22 21.06 5.48
CA PRO A 308 7.83 20.65 5.51
C PRO A 308 7.52 19.73 6.70
N GLY A 309 6.43 20.01 7.40
CA GLY A 309 6.04 19.30 8.62
C GLY A 309 6.54 19.94 9.93
N GLN A 310 7.39 20.96 9.84
CA GLN A 310 7.91 21.64 11.02
C GLN A 310 6.86 22.51 11.71
N GLY A 311 6.80 22.42 13.04
CA GLY A 311 6.11 23.36 13.89
C GLY A 311 7.00 24.54 14.27
N LEU A 312 6.42 25.74 14.29
CA LEU A 312 7.07 26.98 14.72
C LEU A 312 6.29 27.57 15.91
N GLY A 313 6.99 28.17 16.87
CA GLY A 313 6.36 28.71 18.09
C GLY A 313 5.70 27.61 18.93
N SER A 314 4.46 27.81 19.32
CA SER A 314 3.68 26.85 20.14
C SER A 314 3.14 25.64 19.34
N ALA A 315 3.28 25.63 18.00
CA ALA A 315 2.81 24.52 17.16
C ALA A 315 3.73 23.30 17.29
N ALA A 316 3.16 22.13 17.57
CA ALA A 316 3.87 20.87 17.53
C ALA A 316 4.29 20.51 16.08
N ALA A 317 5.36 19.74 15.95
CA ALA A 317 5.72 19.13 14.67
C ALA A 317 4.59 18.22 14.17
N SER A 318 4.52 18.08 12.86
CA SER A 318 3.55 17.19 12.22
C SER A 318 3.92 15.72 12.40
N MET A 319 2.94 14.84 12.28
CA MET A 319 3.20 13.41 12.15
C MET A 319 4.05 13.15 10.89
N PRO A 320 4.94 12.16 10.92
CA PRO A 320 5.66 11.75 9.71
C PRO A 320 4.68 11.29 8.63
N PRO A 321 5.01 11.51 7.35
CA PRO A 321 4.18 11.04 6.25
C PRO A 321 4.06 9.52 6.29
N SER A 322 2.90 9.01 5.85
CA SER A 322 2.62 7.57 5.76
C SER A 322 2.85 7.01 4.36
N LEU A 323 2.81 7.88 3.36
CA LEU A 323 3.09 7.51 1.99
C LEU A 323 4.56 7.80 1.68
N GLU A 324 5.34 6.73 1.53
CA GLU A 324 6.76 6.81 1.18
C GLU A 324 7.00 6.24 -0.22
N PRO A 325 7.99 6.77 -0.95
CA PRO A 325 8.42 6.17 -2.21
C PRO A 325 8.92 4.75 -2.01
N VAL A 326 8.58 3.86 -2.94
CA VAL A 326 8.95 2.44 -2.88
C VAL A 326 9.97 2.02 -3.95
N LEU A 327 10.36 2.97 -4.80
CA LEU A 327 11.30 2.75 -5.89
C LEU A 327 12.47 3.72 -5.79
N THR A 328 13.68 3.22 -5.99
CA THR A 328 14.92 4.00 -6.10
C THR A 328 15.40 4.00 -7.54
N TYR A 329 15.72 5.18 -8.05
CA TYR A 329 16.18 5.39 -9.41
C TYR A 329 17.56 6.05 -9.39
N ARG A 330 18.42 5.71 -10.37
CA ARG A 330 19.67 6.36 -10.60
C ARG A 330 19.47 7.54 -11.57
N ILE A 331 20.06 8.69 -11.23
CA ILE A 331 20.11 9.85 -12.14
C ILE A 331 21.41 9.78 -12.94
N GLY A 332 21.29 9.51 -14.24
CA GLY A 332 22.38 9.59 -15.21
C GLY A 332 22.56 11.01 -15.71
N LEU A 333 23.70 11.61 -15.41
CA LEU A 333 24.08 12.94 -15.89
C LEU A 333 24.81 12.88 -17.23
N PRO A 334 24.75 13.93 -18.06
CA PRO A 334 25.60 14.07 -19.25
C PRO A 334 27.08 14.00 -18.88
N PRO A 335 27.96 13.53 -19.79
CA PRO A 335 29.39 13.35 -19.51
C PRO A 335 30.15 14.64 -19.14
N ASP A 336 29.65 15.79 -19.53
CA ASP A 336 30.20 17.14 -19.28
C ASP A 336 29.78 17.70 -17.92
N VAL A 337 28.89 17.04 -17.18
CA VAL A 337 28.38 17.48 -15.88
C VAL A 337 28.99 16.65 -14.76
N ASP A 338 29.76 17.30 -13.88
CA ASP A 338 30.29 16.66 -12.68
C ASP A 338 29.16 16.38 -11.65
N ALA A 339 28.96 15.11 -11.32
CA ALA A 339 27.88 14.66 -10.43
C ALA A 339 28.00 15.26 -9.02
N ARG A 340 29.21 15.38 -8.50
CA ARG A 340 29.46 15.92 -7.15
C ARG A 340 29.19 17.43 -7.09
N ALA A 341 29.55 18.16 -8.15
CA ALA A 341 29.26 19.60 -8.28
C ALA A 341 27.75 19.86 -8.51
N PHE A 342 27.05 18.91 -9.13
CA PHE A 342 25.61 19.02 -9.41
C PHE A 342 24.72 18.66 -8.22
N LEU A 343 25.19 17.81 -7.30
CA LEU A 343 24.44 17.33 -6.13
C LEU A 343 23.80 18.46 -5.29
N PRO A 344 24.46 19.59 -4.99
CA PRO A 344 23.82 20.70 -4.27
C PRO A 344 22.62 21.32 -4.98
N ARG A 345 22.59 21.27 -6.32
CA ARG A 345 21.44 21.74 -7.12
C ARG A 345 20.27 20.79 -6.99
N LEU A 346 20.50 19.48 -7.03
CA LEU A 346 19.46 18.46 -6.80
C LEU A 346 18.91 18.54 -5.38
N ARG A 347 19.74 18.81 -4.39
CA ARG A 347 19.28 18.99 -3.00
C ARG A 347 18.34 20.17 -2.82
N GLN A 348 18.36 21.17 -3.71
CA GLN A 348 17.33 22.21 -3.70
C GLN A 348 15.95 21.69 -4.06
N LEU A 349 15.85 20.65 -4.91
CA LEU A 349 14.60 19.96 -5.20
C LEU A 349 14.16 19.11 -4.02
N GLU A 350 15.09 18.48 -3.30
CA GLU A 350 14.82 17.74 -2.07
C GLU A 350 14.29 18.62 -0.92
N GLU A 351 14.74 19.91 -0.84
CA GLU A 351 14.15 20.87 0.11
C GLU A 351 12.65 21.08 -0.16
N GLU A 352 12.25 21.10 -1.43
CA GLU A 352 10.85 21.27 -1.86
C GLU A 352 10.06 19.98 -1.72
N ASP A 353 10.67 18.83 -2.05
CA ASP A 353 10.12 17.50 -1.90
C ASP A 353 11.07 16.57 -1.13
N PRO A 354 10.97 16.54 0.21
CA PRO A 354 11.89 15.76 1.05
C PRO A 354 11.83 14.24 0.82
N GLN A 355 10.79 13.74 0.14
CA GLN A 355 10.65 12.32 -0.16
C GLN A 355 11.47 11.88 -1.38
N LEU A 356 12.09 12.79 -2.10
CA LEU A 356 13.05 12.45 -3.14
C LEU A 356 14.27 11.70 -2.59
N HIS A 357 14.60 11.86 -1.31
CA HIS A 357 15.71 11.18 -0.62
C HIS A 357 16.93 11.04 -1.52
N ILE A 358 17.53 12.18 -1.86
CA ILE A 358 18.68 12.24 -2.80
C ILE A 358 19.92 11.76 -2.08
N VAL A 359 20.45 10.61 -2.50
CA VAL A 359 21.63 9.97 -1.92
C VAL A 359 22.76 9.97 -2.95
N TRP A 360 23.95 10.36 -2.48
CA TRP A 360 25.20 10.19 -3.22
C TRP A 360 25.87 8.90 -2.78
N ASP A 361 26.01 7.97 -3.72
CA ASP A 361 26.79 6.76 -3.51
C ASP A 361 28.25 7.00 -3.89
N GLU A 362 29.13 7.03 -2.90
CA GLU A 362 30.55 7.33 -3.12
C GLU A 362 31.29 6.17 -3.79
N ALA A 363 30.87 4.90 -3.57
CA ALA A 363 31.50 3.73 -4.15
C ALA A 363 31.21 3.63 -5.64
N LEU A 364 29.95 3.89 -6.02
CA LEU A 364 29.50 3.84 -7.41
C LEU A 364 29.65 5.18 -8.14
N ARG A 365 29.88 6.29 -7.43
CA ARG A 365 29.83 7.67 -7.93
C ARG A 365 28.52 8.00 -8.63
N GLU A 366 27.41 7.55 -8.06
CA GLU A 366 26.08 7.68 -8.61
C GLU A 366 25.17 8.51 -7.69
N ILE A 367 24.22 9.22 -8.29
CA ILE A 367 23.16 9.91 -7.56
C ILE A 367 21.90 9.06 -7.67
N HIS A 368 21.33 8.72 -6.51
CA HIS A 368 20.09 8.00 -6.39
C HIS A 368 18.98 8.89 -5.87
N VAL A 369 17.75 8.67 -6.36
CA VAL A 369 16.53 9.38 -5.98
C VAL A 369 15.40 8.40 -5.76
N GLN A 370 14.55 8.67 -4.77
CA GLN A 370 13.35 7.87 -4.51
C GLN A 370 12.13 8.52 -5.15
N LEU A 371 11.31 7.74 -5.85
CA LEU A 371 10.12 8.21 -6.56
C LEU A 371 8.96 7.23 -6.36
N MET A 372 7.74 7.77 -6.42
CA MET A 372 6.51 6.97 -6.28
C MET A 372 6.13 6.26 -7.59
N GLY A 373 6.43 6.86 -8.75
CA GLY A 373 6.03 6.32 -10.03
C GLY A 373 6.63 7.02 -11.24
N THR A 374 6.21 6.56 -12.44
CA THR A 374 6.79 6.98 -13.73
C THR A 374 6.47 8.43 -14.11
N VAL A 375 5.31 8.95 -13.72
CA VAL A 375 4.93 10.35 -14.01
C VAL A 375 5.82 11.31 -13.23
N GLN A 376 6.18 10.95 -12.00
CA GLN A 376 7.09 11.75 -11.18
C GLN A 376 8.51 11.80 -11.79
N ILE A 377 8.96 10.74 -12.48
CA ILE A 377 10.23 10.74 -13.22
C ILE A 377 10.27 11.84 -14.28
N GLU A 378 9.20 11.93 -15.10
CA GLU A 378 9.13 12.90 -16.18
C GLU A 378 9.06 14.33 -15.64
N VAL A 379 8.32 14.53 -14.55
CA VAL A 379 8.25 15.83 -13.85
C VAL A 379 9.63 16.21 -13.31
N LEU A 380 10.34 15.29 -12.65
CA LEU A 380 11.67 15.53 -12.13
C LEU A 380 12.66 15.90 -13.26
N LYS A 381 12.62 15.17 -14.39
CA LYS A 381 13.45 15.48 -15.58
C LYS A 381 13.17 16.87 -16.11
N SER A 382 11.89 17.24 -16.22
CA SER A 382 11.49 18.58 -16.70
C SER A 382 11.93 19.69 -15.75
N LEU A 383 11.77 19.50 -14.44
CA LEU A 383 12.22 20.46 -13.42
C LEU A 383 13.74 20.67 -13.44
N ILE A 384 14.52 19.59 -13.60
CA ILE A 384 15.97 19.66 -13.70
C ILE A 384 16.38 20.45 -14.96
N ARG A 385 15.73 20.15 -16.09
CA ARG A 385 15.97 20.85 -17.34
C ARG A 385 15.60 22.33 -17.26
N GLU A 386 14.42 22.67 -16.76
CA GLU A 386 13.92 24.02 -16.63
C GLU A 386 14.77 24.90 -15.70
N ARG A 387 15.23 24.33 -14.57
CA ARG A 387 15.93 25.09 -13.53
C ARG A 387 17.45 25.13 -13.71
N PHE A 388 18.01 24.05 -14.24
CA PHE A 388 19.46 23.87 -14.25
C PHE A 388 20.03 23.72 -15.65
N ASP A 389 19.18 23.68 -16.69
CA ASP A 389 19.55 23.49 -18.10
C ASP A 389 20.40 22.23 -18.34
N VAL A 390 20.03 21.13 -17.66
CA VAL A 390 20.68 19.83 -17.74
C VAL A 390 19.64 18.75 -18.10
N ASP A 391 19.92 18.00 -19.17
CA ASP A 391 19.10 16.83 -19.53
C ASP A 391 19.63 15.58 -18.81
N VAL A 392 18.81 14.99 -17.94
CA VAL A 392 19.16 13.81 -17.18
C VAL A 392 18.45 12.56 -17.69
N GLN A 393 19.10 11.41 -17.55
CA GLN A 393 18.48 10.10 -17.74
C GLN A 393 18.16 9.49 -16.37
N VAL A 394 17.06 8.77 -16.30
CA VAL A 394 16.65 8.06 -15.09
C VAL A 394 16.44 6.60 -15.49
N ASP A 395 17.04 5.67 -14.73
CA ASP A 395 16.99 4.24 -15.02
C ASP A 395 15.62 3.59 -14.74
N SER A 396 15.53 2.25 -14.81
CA SER A 396 14.28 1.51 -14.63
C SER A 396 13.77 1.45 -13.18
N GLY A 397 14.54 1.93 -12.21
CA GLY A 397 14.19 1.90 -10.80
C GLY A 397 14.35 0.51 -10.14
N ARG A 398 14.71 0.51 -8.87
CA ARG A 398 14.87 -0.68 -8.03
C ARG A 398 13.85 -0.67 -6.90
N ILE A 399 13.40 -1.84 -6.50
CA ILE A 399 12.48 -2.01 -5.37
C ILE A 399 13.22 -1.69 -4.07
N LEU A 400 12.56 -0.93 -3.20
CA LEU A 400 13.03 -0.69 -1.84
C LEU A 400 12.46 -1.77 -0.94
N TYR A 401 13.33 -2.66 -0.48
CA TYR A 401 12.99 -3.69 0.48
C TYR A 401 13.11 -3.17 1.90
N GLN A 402 12.46 -3.83 2.85
CA GLN A 402 12.60 -3.66 4.29
C GLN A 402 12.80 -5.02 4.95
N GLU A 403 13.25 -5.04 6.20
CA GLU A 403 13.41 -6.27 6.96
C GLU A 403 12.71 -6.18 8.31
N THR A 404 12.24 -7.31 8.80
CA THR A 404 11.64 -7.45 10.13
C THR A 404 12.00 -8.82 10.71
N ILE A 405 11.48 -9.16 11.87
CA ILE A 405 11.69 -10.45 12.53
C ILE A 405 10.35 -11.20 12.71
N ALA A 406 10.42 -12.53 12.74
CA ALA A 406 9.23 -13.38 12.92
C ALA A 406 8.96 -13.74 14.39
N ALA A 407 10.00 -13.77 15.23
CA ALA A 407 9.89 -14.20 16.63
C ALA A 407 10.71 -13.29 17.55
N PRO A 408 10.34 -13.18 18.84
CA PRO A 408 11.09 -12.43 19.83
C PRO A 408 12.51 -12.98 20.02
N VAL A 409 13.49 -12.08 20.15
CA VAL A 409 14.89 -12.42 20.38
C VAL A 409 15.53 -11.41 21.33
N GLU A 410 16.44 -11.90 22.18
CA GLU A 410 17.28 -11.03 23.00
C GLU A 410 18.59 -10.74 22.27
N GLY A 411 18.90 -9.46 22.11
CA GLY A 411 20.17 -8.98 21.60
C GLY A 411 21.06 -8.47 22.73
N VAL A 412 22.34 -8.88 22.71
CA VAL A 412 23.33 -8.52 23.71
C VAL A 412 24.47 -7.75 23.05
N GLY A 413 24.75 -6.56 23.55
CA GLY A 413 25.86 -5.74 23.08
C GLY A 413 26.78 -5.34 24.23
N HIS A 414 28.06 -5.63 24.07
CA HIS A 414 29.09 -5.29 25.04
C HIS A 414 30.19 -4.45 24.39
N PHE A 415 30.62 -3.41 25.09
CA PHE A 415 31.69 -2.54 24.64
C PHE A 415 32.62 -2.19 25.81
N GLU A 416 33.78 -2.87 25.86
CA GLU A 416 34.75 -2.75 26.91
C GLU A 416 36.21 -2.72 26.37
N PRO A 417 36.54 -1.73 25.49
CA PRO A 417 37.96 -1.44 25.26
C PRO A 417 38.61 -0.85 26.51
N LEU A 418 39.93 -0.75 26.53
CA LEU A 418 40.67 -0.26 27.67
C LEU A 418 40.12 1.07 28.23
N ARG A 419 39.70 1.09 29.51
CA ARG A 419 39.09 2.21 30.24
C ARG A 419 37.66 2.61 29.77
N HIS A 420 36.97 1.75 29.06
CA HIS A 420 35.57 1.93 28.69
C HIS A 420 34.76 0.72 29.15
N TYR A 421 33.47 0.90 29.39
CA TYR A 421 32.58 -0.21 29.77
C TYR A 421 31.13 0.14 29.54
N ALA A 422 30.43 -0.63 28.73
CA ALA A 422 28.98 -0.64 28.65
C ALA A 422 28.46 -2.01 28.22
N GLU A 423 27.38 -2.48 28.85
CA GLU A 423 26.66 -3.67 28.44
C GLU A 423 25.16 -3.34 28.33
N VAL A 424 24.51 -3.81 27.27
CA VAL A 424 23.09 -3.54 26.94
C VAL A 424 22.42 -4.81 26.49
N HIS A 425 21.27 -5.11 27.08
CA HIS A 425 20.40 -6.22 26.73
C HIS A 425 19.08 -5.68 26.21
N LEU A 426 18.71 -6.03 24.98
CA LEU A 426 17.52 -5.58 24.29
C LEU A 426 16.65 -6.77 23.92
N LEU A 427 15.36 -6.68 24.19
CA LEU A 427 14.35 -7.58 23.63
C LEU A 427 13.84 -6.97 22.33
N LEU A 428 13.99 -7.69 21.23
CA LEU A 428 13.41 -7.36 19.94
C LEU A 428 12.19 -8.23 19.73
N GLU A 429 11.05 -7.63 19.55
CA GLU A 429 9.75 -8.31 19.36
C GLU A 429 9.14 -7.87 18.02
N PRO A 430 8.56 -8.81 17.24
CA PRO A 430 7.83 -8.42 16.03
C PRO A 430 6.63 -7.56 16.40
N ALA A 431 6.38 -6.52 15.60
CA ALA A 431 5.25 -5.62 15.74
C ALA A 431 4.30 -5.73 14.54
N GLU A 432 3.13 -5.09 14.64
CA GLU A 432 2.17 -5.05 13.53
C GLU A 432 2.75 -4.32 12.31
N ARG A 433 2.35 -4.77 11.11
CA ARG A 433 2.82 -4.18 9.86
C ARG A 433 2.50 -2.69 9.77
N GLY A 434 3.51 -1.90 9.39
CA GLY A 434 3.40 -0.45 9.25
C GLY A 434 3.54 0.34 10.55
N THR A 435 3.89 -0.31 11.67
CA THR A 435 4.14 0.38 12.94
C THR A 435 5.54 1.00 13.03
N GLY A 436 6.47 0.54 12.18
CA GLY A 436 7.86 0.96 12.20
C GLY A 436 8.61 0.46 13.44
N LEU A 437 9.63 1.21 13.87
CA LEU A 437 10.38 0.89 15.08
C LEU A 437 9.78 1.61 16.30
N THR A 438 9.56 0.86 17.37
CA THR A 438 9.11 1.41 18.65
C THR A 438 10.09 1.03 19.76
N PHE A 439 10.34 1.96 20.69
CA PHE A 439 11.34 1.80 21.73
C PHE A 439 10.70 1.93 23.10
N ASP A 440 11.10 1.03 24.01
CA ASP A 440 10.55 0.96 25.36
C ASP A 440 11.64 0.53 26.35
N THR A 441 11.38 0.64 27.65
CA THR A 441 12.27 0.13 28.71
C THR A 441 11.49 -0.64 29.77
N ALA A 442 11.94 -1.85 30.07
CA ALA A 442 11.51 -2.66 31.20
C ALA A 442 12.62 -2.75 32.26
N CYS A 443 13.75 -2.06 32.07
CA CYS A 443 14.88 -2.06 32.99
C CYS A 443 14.55 -1.29 34.25
N SER A 444 14.82 -1.92 35.42
CA SER A 444 14.68 -1.23 36.70
C SER A 444 15.75 -0.14 36.88
N GLU A 445 15.37 0.98 37.49
CA GLU A 445 16.33 2.04 37.87
C GLU A 445 17.39 1.56 38.86
N ASP A 446 17.12 0.50 39.62
CA ASP A 446 18.09 -0.16 40.48
C ASP A 446 19.20 -0.91 39.71
N VAL A 447 18.89 -1.34 38.47
CA VAL A 447 19.86 -2.05 37.61
C VAL A 447 20.64 -1.07 36.77
N LEU A 448 19.98 -0.06 36.20
CA LEU A 448 20.61 0.97 35.38
C LEU A 448 19.93 2.32 35.60
N ASP A 449 20.73 3.35 35.98
CA ASP A 449 20.23 4.72 36.17
C ASP A 449 19.39 5.23 34.99
N ARG A 450 18.34 5.97 35.31
CA ARG A 450 17.36 6.50 34.35
C ARG A 450 17.98 7.34 33.22
N ASN A 451 19.06 8.05 33.50
CA ASN A 451 19.72 8.88 32.49
C ASN A 451 20.41 7.99 31.44
N TRP A 452 21.00 6.88 31.84
CA TRP A 452 21.58 5.90 30.93
C TRP A 452 20.50 5.19 30.13
N GLN A 453 19.37 4.84 30.72
CA GLN A 453 18.24 4.26 30.02
C GLN A 453 17.74 5.20 28.91
N ARG A 454 17.53 6.50 29.23
CA ARG A 454 17.13 7.51 28.23
C ARG A 454 18.16 7.66 27.12
N LEU A 455 19.43 7.63 27.44
CA LEU A 455 20.51 7.71 26.46
C LEU A 455 20.50 6.52 25.51
N ILE A 456 20.29 5.30 26.02
CA ILE A 456 20.15 4.09 25.21
C ILE A 456 18.96 4.23 24.25
N LEU A 457 17.78 4.67 24.73
CA LEU A 457 16.61 4.90 23.87
C LEU A 457 16.88 5.97 22.81
N THR A 458 17.64 7.01 23.15
CA THR A 458 18.07 8.01 22.16
C THR A 458 18.99 7.39 21.10
N HIS A 459 19.94 6.54 21.49
CA HIS A 459 20.85 5.86 20.56
C HIS A 459 20.14 4.83 19.67
N LEU A 460 19.03 4.25 20.12
CA LEU A 460 18.14 3.44 19.27
C LEU A 460 17.44 4.29 18.20
N ALA A 461 16.99 5.48 18.56
CA ALA A 461 16.23 6.36 17.67
C ALA A 461 17.10 7.14 16.65
N GLU A 462 18.38 7.39 16.98
CA GLU A 462 19.28 8.23 16.16
C GLU A 462 19.80 7.53 14.89
N LYS A 463 19.71 6.21 14.81
CA LYS A 463 20.27 5.40 13.73
C LYS A 463 19.19 4.66 12.94
N CYS A 464 19.30 4.65 11.63
CA CYS A 464 18.56 3.71 10.78
C CYS A 464 19.18 2.32 10.93
N HIS A 465 18.51 1.43 11.68
CA HIS A 465 18.97 0.05 11.86
C HIS A 465 18.75 -0.74 10.57
N ARG A 466 19.77 -1.51 10.19
CA ARG A 466 19.73 -2.36 8.98
C ARG A 466 19.52 -3.81 9.35
N GLY A 467 18.76 -4.53 8.55
CA GLY A 467 18.57 -5.96 8.67
C GLY A 467 19.81 -6.77 8.25
N VAL A 468 19.72 -8.07 8.33
CA VAL A 468 20.84 -9.02 8.11
C VAL A 468 20.71 -9.82 6.83
N LEU A 469 19.59 -9.74 6.13
CA LEU A 469 19.34 -10.49 4.88
C LEU A 469 19.90 -9.75 3.66
N THR A 470 19.59 -8.48 3.51
CA THR A 470 19.95 -7.64 2.37
C THR A 470 20.59 -6.32 2.80
N GLY A 471 20.61 -6.04 4.11
CA GLY A 471 21.01 -4.75 4.66
C GLY A 471 19.93 -3.66 4.47
N ALA A 472 18.72 -4.04 4.12
CA ALA A 472 17.58 -3.13 4.02
C ALA A 472 17.21 -2.58 5.41
N PRO A 473 16.49 -1.43 5.48
CA PRO A 473 16.06 -0.85 6.75
C PRO A 473 15.19 -1.80 7.55
N LEU A 474 15.43 -1.87 8.86
CA LEU A 474 14.61 -2.62 9.82
C LEU A 474 13.31 -1.87 10.10
N THR A 475 12.19 -2.59 10.13
CA THR A 475 10.86 -2.04 10.44
C THR A 475 10.00 -3.04 11.22
N ASP A 476 8.90 -2.56 11.79
CA ASP A 476 7.89 -3.37 12.49
C ASP A 476 8.49 -4.24 13.60
N VAL A 477 9.35 -3.60 14.40
CA VAL A 477 9.98 -4.22 15.57
C VAL A 477 9.85 -3.31 16.79
N LYS A 478 9.38 -3.87 17.89
CA LYS A 478 9.46 -3.25 19.21
C LYS A 478 10.77 -3.64 19.86
N ILE A 479 11.57 -2.65 20.26
CA ILE A 479 12.84 -2.85 20.95
C ILE A 479 12.71 -2.37 22.39
N THR A 480 12.79 -3.30 23.34
CA THR A 480 12.63 -3.03 24.77
C THR A 480 13.97 -3.22 25.49
N LEU A 481 14.44 -2.23 26.22
CA LEU A 481 15.61 -2.35 27.07
C LEU A 481 15.27 -3.24 28.29
N LEU A 482 15.89 -4.43 28.36
CA LEU A 482 15.71 -5.37 29.49
C LEU A 482 16.64 -5.05 30.65
N ALA A 483 17.92 -4.88 30.35
CA ALA A 483 18.96 -4.63 31.33
C ALA A 483 20.13 -3.89 30.69
N GLY A 484 20.95 -3.26 31.55
CA GLY A 484 22.19 -2.66 31.12
C GLY A 484 23.10 -2.47 32.30
N ARG A 485 24.41 -2.32 32.06
CA ARG A 485 25.41 -2.12 33.08
C ARG A 485 26.40 -1.03 32.71
N ALA A 486 26.60 -0.13 33.66
CA ALA A 486 27.60 0.93 33.61
C ALA A 486 28.68 0.71 34.64
N HIS A 487 29.87 1.26 34.44
CA HIS A 487 30.93 1.31 35.42
C HIS A 487 31.20 2.76 35.80
N VAL A 488 31.15 3.06 37.12
CA VAL A 488 31.19 4.44 37.67
C VAL A 488 32.36 5.29 37.14
N LYS A 489 33.50 4.66 36.82
CA LYS A 489 34.73 5.36 36.39
C LYS A 489 35.06 5.19 34.89
N HIS A 490 34.39 4.28 34.21
CA HIS A 490 34.82 3.84 32.89
C HIS A 490 33.68 3.89 31.87
N THR A 491 32.50 4.40 32.20
CA THR A 491 31.40 4.51 31.26
C THR A 491 31.22 5.95 30.78
N GLU A 492 31.30 6.14 29.52
CA GLU A 492 30.97 7.39 28.82
C GLU A 492 29.74 7.20 27.92
N GLY A 493 29.10 8.30 27.53
CA GLY A 493 27.88 8.22 26.67
C GLY A 493 28.09 7.47 25.34
N GLY A 494 29.27 7.63 24.75
CA GLY A 494 29.68 6.94 23.53
C GLY A 494 29.77 5.42 23.64
N ASP A 495 30.05 4.90 24.87
CA ASP A 495 30.12 3.45 25.11
C ASP A 495 28.77 2.80 25.01
N PHE A 496 27.74 3.43 25.58
CA PHE A 496 26.36 2.97 25.42
C PHE A 496 25.88 3.03 23.96
N ARG A 497 26.33 4.02 23.19
CA ARG A 497 26.04 4.05 21.73
C ARG A 497 26.56 2.79 21.06
N GLN A 498 27.83 2.45 21.32
CA GLN A 498 28.47 1.27 20.74
C GLN A 498 27.82 -0.04 21.20
N ALA A 499 27.53 -0.17 22.50
CA ALA A 499 26.88 -1.36 23.05
C ALA A 499 25.46 -1.52 22.52
N THR A 500 24.67 -0.43 22.46
CA THR A 500 23.29 -0.45 21.96
C THR A 500 23.21 -0.90 20.50
N TRP A 501 24.04 -0.36 19.62
CA TRP A 501 24.02 -0.73 18.22
C TRP A 501 24.45 -2.16 17.97
N ARG A 502 25.42 -2.65 18.75
CA ARG A 502 25.84 -4.06 18.74
C ARG A 502 24.74 -4.98 19.25
N ALA A 503 24.03 -4.57 20.31
CA ALA A 503 22.92 -5.35 20.85
C ALA A 503 21.81 -5.56 19.81
N VAL A 504 21.39 -4.49 19.10
CA VAL A 504 20.42 -4.62 18.01
C VAL A 504 20.94 -5.57 16.94
N ARG A 505 22.17 -5.36 16.47
CA ARG A 505 22.74 -6.15 15.39
C ARG A 505 22.94 -7.61 15.77
N GLN A 506 23.44 -7.88 16.97
CA GLN A 506 23.64 -9.22 17.49
C GLN A 506 22.29 -9.96 17.66
N GLY A 507 21.26 -9.27 18.13
CA GLY A 507 19.90 -9.83 18.18
C GLY A 507 19.39 -10.21 16.81
N LEU A 508 19.56 -9.35 15.80
CA LEU A 508 19.13 -9.62 14.42
C LEU A 508 19.88 -10.80 13.79
N MET A 509 21.16 -11.00 14.14
CA MET A 509 21.93 -12.17 13.67
C MET A 509 21.40 -13.50 14.20
N GLN A 510 20.68 -13.51 15.31
CA GLN A 510 20.05 -14.69 15.90
C GLN A 510 18.58 -14.82 15.53
N ALA A 511 17.95 -13.73 15.09
CA ALA A 511 16.53 -13.68 14.78
C ALA A 511 16.20 -14.44 13.50
N GLU A 512 14.98 -14.96 13.45
CA GLU A 512 14.36 -15.35 12.19
C GLU A 512 13.93 -14.10 11.44
N SER A 513 14.81 -13.59 10.57
CA SER A 513 14.57 -12.38 9.81
C SER A 513 13.68 -12.62 8.61
N VAL A 514 12.78 -11.67 8.32
CA VAL A 514 11.83 -11.71 7.21
C VAL A 514 12.06 -10.51 6.30
N LEU A 515 12.25 -10.77 5.00
CA LEU A 515 12.33 -9.74 3.99
C LEU A 515 10.92 -9.27 3.61
N LEU A 516 10.74 -7.96 3.55
CA LEU A 516 9.50 -7.30 3.18
C LEU A 516 9.67 -6.55 1.87
N GLU A 517 8.65 -6.62 1.02
CA GLU A 517 8.55 -5.85 -0.20
C GLU A 517 7.30 -4.96 -0.20
N PRO A 518 7.29 -3.86 -0.98
CA PRO A 518 6.12 -3.01 -1.09
C PRO A 518 5.03 -3.67 -1.93
N TYR A 519 3.78 -3.44 -1.54
CA TYR A 519 2.58 -3.93 -2.21
C TYR A 519 1.74 -2.77 -2.73
N TYR A 520 1.11 -2.97 -3.89
CA TYR A 520 0.01 -2.15 -4.36
C TYR A 520 -1.33 -2.74 -3.94
N ALA A 521 -2.25 -1.90 -3.48
CA ALA A 521 -3.67 -2.15 -3.58
C ALA A 521 -4.10 -1.78 -4.99
N PHE A 522 -4.78 -2.69 -5.68
CA PHE A 522 -5.21 -2.48 -7.05
C PHE A 522 -6.72 -2.63 -7.21
N ARG A 523 -7.25 -1.94 -8.22
CA ARG A 523 -8.59 -2.13 -8.77
C ARG A 523 -8.45 -2.24 -10.29
N ILE A 524 -8.77 -3.41 -10.82
CA ILE A 524 -8.72 -3.74 -12.24
C ILE A 524 -10.15 -3.81 -12.75
N GLU A 525 -10.47 -3.06 -13.79
CA GLU A 525 -11.73 -3.08 -14.49
C GLU A 525 -11.51 -3.57 -15.91
N VAL A 526 -12.09 -4.71 -16.25
CA VAL A 526 -11.91 -5.35 -17.57
C VAL A 526 -13.23 -5.88 -18.08
N PRO A 527 -13.39 -6.07 -19.40
CA PRO A 527 -14.54 -6.80 -19.95
C PRO A 527 -14.73 -8.15 -19.24
N ALA A 528 -15.98 -8.50 -18.92
CA ALA A 528 -16.30 -9.72 -18.15
C ALA A 528 -15.73 -11.00 -18.80
N GLU A 529 -15.64 -11.03 -20.12
CA GLU A 529 -15.02 -12.14 -20.86
C GLU A 529 -13.50 -12.29 -20.62
N GLN A 530 -12.83 -11.26 -20.09
CA GLN A 530 -11.39 -11.23 -19.85
C GLN A 530 -11.01 -11.28 -18.38
N ILE A 531 -11.98 -11.37 -17.47
CA ILE A 531 -11.72 -11.41 -16.02
C ILE A 531 -10.86 -12.61 -15.61
N GLY A 532 -11.01 -13.76 -16.26
CA GLY A 532 -10.21 -14.94 -16.01
C GLY A 532 -8.72 -14.72 -16.31
N ARG A 533 -8.40 -13.94 -17.34
CA ARG A 533 -7.04 -13.53 -17.63
C ARG A 533 -6.48 -12.63 -16.52
N ALA A 534 -7.22 -11.59 -16.14
CA ALA A 534 -6.79 -10.69 -15.06
C ALA A 534 -6.55 -11.46 -13.75
N ILE A 535 -7.42 -12.41 -13.40
CA ILE A 535 -7.25 -13.30 -12.24
C ILE A 535 -5.97 -14.14 -12.34
N SER A 536 -5.72 -14.73 -13.51
CA SER A 536 -4.52 -15.54 -13.73
C SER A 536 -3.24 -14.69 -13.65
N ASP A 537 -3.24 -13.52 -14.27
CA ASP A 537 -2.11 -12.60 -14.26
C ASP A 537 -1.80 -12.14 -12.83
N VAL A 538 -2.82 -11.76 -12.04
CA VAL A 538 -2.64 -11.37 -10.63
C VAL A 538 -2.07 -12.52 -9.80
N ARG A 539 -2.48 -13.77 -10.05
CA ARG A 539 -1.89 -14.93 -9.37
C ARG A 539 -0.43 -15.16 -9.74
N LEU A 540 -0.10 -15.05 -11.04
CA LEU A 540 1.29 -15.15 -11.51
C LEU A 540 2.17 -14.06 -10.90
N MET A 541 1.61 -12.88 -10.66
CA MET A 541 2.26 -11.79 -9.96
C MET A 541 2.30 -11.95 -8.43
N SER A 542 1.96 -13.13 -7.90
CA SER A 542 1.88 -13.40 -6.45
C SER A 542 0.90 -12.48 -5.69
N GLY A 543 -0.10 -11.96 -6.40
CA GLY A 543 -1.14 -11.11 -5.83
C GLY A 543 -2.28 -11.90 -5.18
N THR A 544 -2.96 -11.23 -4.25
CA THR A 544 -4.20 -11.67 -3.62
C THR A 544 -5.35 -10.78 -4.09
N PHE A 545 -6.55 -11.33 -4.21
CA PHE A 545 -7.71 -10.59 -4.71
C PHE A 545 -9.01 -11.06 -4.06
N SER A 546 -9.98 -10.16 -4.02
CA SER A 546 -11.36 -10.42 -3.60
C SER A 546 -12.15 -11.06 -4.75
N SER A 547 -13.33 -11.59 -4.46
CA SER A 547 -14.23 -12.07 -5.52
C SER A 547 -14.53 -10.96 -6.52
N PRO A 548 -14.47 -11.23 -7.83
CA PRO A 548 -14.75 -10.23 -8.84
C PRO A 548 -16.23 -9.81 -8.82
N GLU A 549 -16.48 -8.52 -8.98
CA GLU A 549 -17.81 -7.94 -9.12
C GLU A 549 -18.09 -7.66 -10.60
N THR A 550 -19.32 -7.95 -11.06
CA THR A 550 -19.70 -7.71 -12.45
C THR A 550 -20.72 -6.59 -12.53
N HIS A 551 -20.43 -5.57 -13.34
CA HIS A 551 -21.30 -4.44 -13.62
C HIS A 551 -21.56 -4.35 -15.14
N GLY A 552 -22.69 -4.90 -15.59
CA GLY A 552 -23.00 -4.97 -17.02
C GLY A 552 -22.05 -5.88 -17.81
N ASP A 553 -21.33 -5.32 -18.78
CA ASP A 553 -20.31 -6.02 -19.58
C ASP A 553 -18.88 -5.91 -19.01
N MET A 554 -18.70 -5.22 -17.90
CA MET A 554 -17.43 -5.05 -17.22
C MET A 554 -17.38 -5.85 -15.94
N ALA A 555 -16.20 -6.34 -15.57
CA ALA A 555 -15.90 -6.98 -14.30
C ALA A 555 -14.82 -6.19 -13.57
N VAL A 556 -14.96 -6.08 -12.25
CA VAL A 556 -14.04 -5.39 -11.36
C VAL A 556 -13.35 -6.41 -10.47
N LEU A 557 -12.02 -6.33 -10.38
CA LEU A 557 -11.19 -7.16 -9.52
C LEU A 557 -10.37 -6.24 -8.60
N THR A 558 -10.53 -6.41 -7.30
CA THR A 558 -9.76 -5.67 -6.29
C THR A 558 -8.83 -6.60 -5.54
N GLY A 559 -7.71 -6.08 -5.06
CA GLY A 559 -6.76 -6.91 -4.34
C GLY A 559 -5.45 -6.21 -4.02
N ARG A 560 -4.43 -7.02 -3.68
CA ARG A 560 -3.07 -6.55 -3.38
C ARG A 560 -2.07 -7.41 -4.15
N ALA A 561 -0.99 -6.79 -4.67
CA ALA A 561 0.10 -7.50 -5.33
C ALA A 561 1.44 -6.78 -5.11
N PRO A 562 2.57 -7.51 -5.20
CA PRO A 562 3.90 -6.92 -5.11
C PRO A 562 4.12 -5.83 -6.17
N VAL A 563 4.73 -4.72 -5.76
CA VAL A 563 5.11 -3.63 -6.69
C VAL A 563 6.06 -4.15 -7.77
N ALA A 564 6.97 -5.06 -7.40
CA ALA A 564 7.95 -5.65 -8.30
C ALA A 564 7.34 -6.28 -9.55
N THR A 565 6.21 -6.96 -9.39
CA THR A 565 5.54 -7.70 -10.46
C THR A 565 4.43 -6.90 -11.14
N MET A 566 3.79 -5.98 -10.41
CA MET A 566 2.59 -5.28 -10.90
C MET A 566 2.87 -3.92 -11.56
N ARG A 567 4.04 -3.30 -11.36
CA ARG A 567 4.32 -1.93 -11.82
C ARG A 567 4.10 -1.70 -13.32
N ASP A 568 4.40 -2.71 -14.15
CA ASP A 568 4.30 -2.61 -15.61
C ASP A 568 2.97 -3.17 -16.17
N TYR A 569 2.18 -3.83 -15.33
CA TYR A 569 0.90 -4.47 -15.69
C TYR A 569 -0.17 -3.52 -16.25
N PRO A 570 -0.26 -2.23 -15.89
CA PRO A 570 -1.18 -1.29 -16.54
C PRO A 570 -1.07 -1.24 -18.06
N ALA A 571 0.15 -1.34 -18.60
CA ALA A 571 0.38 -1.37 -20.05
C ALA A 571 -0.14 -2.67 -20.67
N GLU A 572 -0.02 -3.80 -19.98
CA GLU A 572 -0.52 -5.09 -20.43
C GLU A 572 -2.07 -5.12 -20.42
N VAL A 573 -2.69 -4.60 -19.33
CA VAL A 573 -4.15 -4.47 -19.24
C VAL A 573 -4.69 -3.65 -20.43
N ALA A 574 -4.10 -2.50 -20.71
CA ALA A 574 -4.49 -1.67 -21.84
C ALA A 574 -4.34 -2.43 -23.19
N ALA A 575 -3.25 -3.19 -23.33
CA ALA A 575 -2.97 -3.94 -24.57
C ALA A 575 -4.00 -5.05 -24.82
N TYR A 576 -4.21 -5.98 -23.86
CA TYR A 576 -5.12 -7.11 -24.11
C TYR A 576 -6.59 -6.73 -24.10
N THR A 577 -6.97 -5.66 -23.39
CA THR A 577 -8.34 -5.15 -23.41
C THR A 577 -8.62 -4.17 -24.58
N ARG A 578 -7.60 -3.90 -25.40
CA ARG A 578 -7.68 -2.91 -26.50
C ARG A 578 -8.11 -1.53 -26.00
N GLY A 579 -7.60 -1.13 -24.85
CA GLY A 579 -7.90 0.15 -24.20
C GLY A 579 -9.26 0.23 -23.49
N ARG A 580 -10.03 -0.85 -23.42
CA ARG A 580 -11.31 -0.91 -22.68
C ARG A 580 -11.09 -1.14 -21.17
N GLY A 581 -10.00 -1.82 -20.80
CA GLY A 581 -9.66 -2.10 -19.41
C GLY A 581 -8.99 -0.91 -18.74
N ARG A 582 -9.18 -0.80 -17.44
CA ARG A 582 -8.54 0.19 -16.57
C ARG A 582 -7.93 -0.50 -15.36
N ILE A 583 -6.84 0.03 -14.87
CA ILE A 583 -6.24 -0.37 -13.61
C ILE A 583 -5.85 0.86 -12.82
N SER A 584 -6.18 0.87 -11.55
CA SER A 584 -5.68 1.86 -10.60
C SER A 584 -4.94 1.15 -9.49
N CYS A 585 -3.77 1.67 -9.14
CA CYS A 585 -2.92 1.14 -8.07
C CYS A 585 -2.61 2.25 -7.05
N SER A 586 -2.54 1.87 -5.79
CA SER A 586 -2.04 2.73 -4.71
C SER A 586 -1.14 1.92 -3.80
N VAL A 587 -0.13 2.55 -3.19
CA VAL A 587 0.76 1.85 -2.25
C VAL A 587 -0.04 1.40 -1.03
N ALA A 588 0.02 0.10 -0.71
CA ALA A 588 -0.71 -0.54 0.39
C ALA A 588 0.21 -0.91 1.57
N GLY A 589 1.43 -0.36 1.60
CA GLY A 589 2.45 -0.70 2.60
C GLY A 589 3.31 -1.88 2.19
N TYR A 590 3.95 -2.50 3.18
CA TYR A 590 4.88 -3.61 3.00
C TYR A 590 4.28 -4.93 3.49
N ASP A 591 4.66 -6.03 2.83
CA ASP A 591 4.31 -7.38 3.24
C ASP A 591 5.46 -8.34 2.91
N THR A 592 5.35 -9.61 3.31
CA THR A 592 6.39 -10.61 3.10
C THR A 592 6.76 -10.73 1.62
N CYS A 593 8.06 -10.69 1.32
CA CYS A 593 8.58 -10.78 -0.04
C CYS A 593 8.30 -12.15 -0.64
N HIS A 594 7.65 -12.17 -1.81
CA HIS A 594 7.21 -13.40 -2.47
C HIS A 594 8.37 -14.27 -2.99
N ASN A 595 9.50 -13.66 -3.36
CA ASN A 595 10.69 -14.32 -3.88
C ASN A 595 11.95 -13.99 -3.05
N ALA A 596 11.81 -13.94 -1.73
CA ALA A 596 12.85 -13.49 -0.80
C ALA A 596 14.22 -14.17 -1.03
N GLN A 597 14.24 -15.47 -1.31
CA GLN A 597 15.49 -16.21 -1.52
C GLN A 597 16.28 -15.69 -2.73
N GLU A 598 15.61 -15.37 -3.83
CA GLU A 598 16.23 -14.82 -5.03
C GLU A 598 16.80 -13.43 -4.75
N VAL A 599 16.01 -12.56 -4.11
CA VAL A 599 16.43 -11.19 -3.77
C VAL A 599 17.62 -11.19 -2.81
N ILE A 600 17.64 -12.07 -1.80
CA ILE A 600 18.75 -12.21 -0.87
C ILE A 600 20.00 -12.67 -1.59
N ALA A 601 19.88 -13.65 -2.49
CA ALA A 601 21.01 -14.16 -3.28
C ALA A 601 21.57 -13.08 -4.23
N GLU A 602 20.70 -12.28 -4.87
CA GLU A 602 21.10 -11.19 -5.76
C GLU A 602 21.77 -10.04 -5.01
N SER A 603 21.32 -9.74 -3.78
CA SER A 603 21.90 -8.65 -2.99
C SER A 603 23.36 -8.90 -2.61
N GLY A 604 23.76 -10.17 -2.44
CA GLY A 604 25.09 -10.57 -2.03
C GLY A 604 25.56 -9.94 -0.71
N TYR A 605 24.63 -9.44 0.12
CA TYR A 605 24.95 -8.77 1.37
C TYR A 605 25.46 -9.76 2.41
N ASP A 606 26.59 -9.43 3.02
CA ASP A 606 27.20 -10.22 4.11
C ASP A 606 27.17 -9.36 5.39
N PRO A 607 26.28 -9.67 6.35
CA PRO A 607 26.15 -8.90 7.58
C PRO A 607 27.40 -8.90 8.47
N THR A 608 28.31 -9.87 8.28
CA THR A 608 29.56 -9.97 9.06
C THR A 608 30.65 -9.03 8.54
N ARG A 609 30.54 -8.59 7.28
CA ARG A 609 31.48 -7.67 6.64
C ARG A 609 31.07 -6.21 6.74
N ASP A 610 29.88 -5.93 7.23
CA ASP A 610 29.36 -4.56 7.43
C ASP A 610 29.99 -3.96 8.69
N LEU A 611 31.12 -3.25 8.52
CA LEU A 611 31.87 -2.64 9.63
C LEU A 611 31.11 -1.52 10.35
N ASP A 612 30.21 -0.84 9.64
CA ASP A 612 29.38 0.23 10.23
C ASP A 612 28.26 -0.33 11.12
N ASN A 613 27.89 -1.61 10.91
CA ASN A 613 26.86 -2.33 11.66
C ASN A 613 27.39 -3.67 12.19
N THR A 614 28.55 -3.64 12.83
CA THR A 614 29.17 -4.87 13.35
C THR A 614 28.28 -5.55 14.42
N PRO A 615 28.05 -6.86 14.33
CA PRO A 615 27.35 -7.62 15.36
C PRO A 615 28.24 -8.05 16.54
N ASP A 616 29.57 -7.94 16.37
CA ASP A 616 30.53 -8.43 17.33
C ASP A 616 30.70 -7.46 18.51
N SER A 617 30.93 -7.99 19.67
CA SER A 617 31.16 -7.23 20.92
C SER A 617 32.63 -7.12 21.25
N VAL A 618 32.99 -6.11 22.05
CA VAL A 618 34.35 -5.89 22.50
C VAL A 618 34.43 -6.11 24.01
N PHE A 619 35.26 -7.06 24.43
CA PHE A 619 35.51 -7.36 25.85
C PHE A 619 36.97 -7.06 26.21
N CYS A 620 37.23 -6.75 27.50
CA CYS A 620 38.56 -6.55 27.98
C CYS A 620 39.17 -7.89 28.41
N ALA A 621 40.19 -8.37 27.71
CA ALA A 621 40.96 -9.55 28.09
C ALA A 621 42.43 -9.18 28.23
N HIS A 622 43.05 -9.48 29.36
CA HIS A 622 44.47 -9.20 29.64
C HIS A 622 44.90 -7.75 29.42
N GLY A 623 43.98 -6.79 29.67
CA GLY A 623 44.26 -5.36 29.50
C GLY A 623 44.20 -4.85 28.05
N ALA A 624 43.65 -5.62 27.12
CA ALA A 624 43.40 -5.22 25.73
C ALA A 624 41.97 -5.51 25.35
N GLY A 625 41.40 -4.68 24.48
CA GLY A 625 40.10 -4.93 23.90
C GLY A 625 40.16 -6.13 22.94
N THR A 626 39.37 -7.16 23.18
CA THR A 626 39.27 -8.37 22.36
C THR A 626 37.89 -8.42 21.72
N VAL A 627 37.84 -8.59 20.37
CA VAL A 627 36.59 -8.73 19.66
C VAL A 627 36.09 -10.16 19.84
N ILE A 628 34.86 -10.28 20.33
CA ILE A 628 34.16 -11.56 20.50
C ILE A 628 33.06 -11.62 19.42
N PRO A 629 33.04 -12.67 18.57
CA PRO A 629 32.03 -12.85 17.54
C PRO A 629 30.62 -12.93 18.14
N TRP A 630 29.64 -12.48 17.37
CA TRP A 630 28.23 -12.33 17.77
C TRP A 630 27.60 -13.61 18.32
N ASP A 631 27.98 -14.78 17.80
CA ASP A 631 27.49 -16.11 18.21
C ASP A 631 28.01 -16.55 19.57
N ARG A 632 29.10 -15.92 20.07
CA ARG A 632 29.74 -16.24 21.33
C ARG A 632 29.57 -15.16 22.41
N VAL A 633 28.94 -14.03 22.12
CA VAL A 633 28.77 -12.90 23.06
C VAL A 633 28.09 -13.36 24.35
N ARG A 634 27.14 -14.29 24.29
CA ARG A 634 26.42 -14.82 25.45
C ARG A 634 27.30 -15.60 26.42
N ASP A 635 28.43 -16.16 25.97
CA ASP A 635 29.37 -16.88 26.83
C ASP A 635 30.21 -15.92 27.68
N TYR A 636 30.26 -14.63 27.28
CA TYR A 636 31.10 -13.61 27.91
C TYR A 636 30.32 -12.50 28.60
N MET A 637 29.00 -12.40 28.38
CA MET A 637 28.16 -11.35 28.99
C MET A 637 28.20 -11.36 30.50
N HIS A 638 28.11 -10.19 31.15
CA HIS A 638 28.16 -10.02 32.57
C HIS A 638 26.78 -10.00 33.25
N ILE A 639 25.70 -9.84 32.48
CA ILE A 639 24.33 -9.85 32.95
C ILE A 639 23.62 -11.07 32.36
N ASP A 640 22.81 -11.75 33.13
CA ASP A 640 21.92 -12.81 32.71
C ASP A 640 20.47 -12.34 32.96
N THR A 641 19.74 -12.06 31.92
CA THR A 641 18.34 -11.62 32.00
C THR A 641 17.36 -12.79 32.21
N GLY A 642 17.84 -14.02 32.06
CA GLY A 642 16.98 -15.22 32.10
C GLY A 642 16.14 -15.45 30.86
N PHE A 643 16.25 -14.62 29.84
CA PHE A 643 15.49 -14.80 28.60
C PHE A 643 15.83 -16.15 27.93
N GLY A 644 14.80 -16.90 27.54
CA GLY A 644 14.95 -18.21 26.90
C GLY A 644 15.27 -19.38 27.86
N LYS A 645 15.49 -19.12 29.15
CA LYS A 645 15.49 -20.18 30.15
C LYS A 645 14.03 -20.53 30.45
N ALA A 646 13.60 -21.74 30.08
CA ALA A 646 12.31 -22.25 30.52
C ALA A 646 12.28 -22.09 32.06
N GLU A 647 11.36 -21.28 32.58
CA GLU A 647 11.02 -21.33 33.98
C GLU A 647 10.65 -22.79 34.26
N THR A 648 11.52 -23.49 34.95
CA THR A 648 11.13 -24.67 35.71
C THR A 648 10.22 -24.17 36.82
N GLN A 649 9.01 -23.74 36.43
CA GLN A 649 7.92 -23.61 37.36
C GLN A 649 7.67 -25.00 37.85
N THR A 650 8.16 -25.30 39.03
CA THR A 650 7.58 -26.33 39.89
C THR A 650 6.12 -25.94 39.97
N PRO A 651 5.22 -26.73 39.36
CA PRO A 651 3.80 -26.39 39.41
C PRO A 651 3.40 -26.28 40.87
N PRO A 652 2.68 -25.23 41.30
CA PRO A 652 2.10 -25.20 42.62
C PRO A 652 1.31 -26.50 42.82
N PRO A 653 1.33 -27.12 44.00
CA PRO A 653 0.66 -28.39 44.22
C PRO A 653 -0.80 -28.23 43.78
N ALA A 654 -1.18 -28.95 42.72
CA ALA A 654 -2.47 -28.87 42.11
C ALA A 654 -3.54 -29.06 43.20
N PRO A 655 -4.57 -28.19 43.27
CA PRO A 655 -5.70 -28.46 44.17
C PRO A 655 -6.23 -29.85 43.81
N ARG A 656 -6.29 -30.72 44.81
CA ARG A 656 -6.88 -32.08 44.66
C ARG A 656 -8.32 -31.94 44.17
N MET A 657 -8.52 -31.85 42.85
CA MET A 657 -9.82 -32.11 42.27
C MET A 657 -10.10 -33.59 42.40
N PHE A 658 -11.15 -33.91 43.14
CA PHE A 658 -11.77 -35.21 43.12
C PHE A 658 -12.22 -35.50 41.69
N ARG A 659 -11.39 -36.17 40.89
CA ARG A 659 -11.81 -36.81 39.66
C ARG A 659 -12.72 -37.98 40.09
N ARG A 660 -14.03 -37.79 40.00
CA ARG A 660 -14.93 -38.93 39.86
C ARG A 660 -14.55 -39.60 38.54
N ARG A 661 -13.87 -40.71 38.60
CA ARG A 661 -13.72 -41.62 37.49
C ARG A 661 -15.15 -42.17 37.23
N PHE A 662 -15.72 -41.75 36.14
CA PHE A 662 -16.82 -42.48 35.53
C PHE A 662 -16.13 -43.56 34.69
N ASP A 663 -15.96 -44.78 35.26
CA ASP A 663 -15.70 -45.97 34.49
C ASP A 663 -17.07 -46.41 33.93
N LEU A 664 -17.47 -45.83 32.78
CA LEU A 664 -18.52 -46.34 31.93
C LEU A 664 -17.85 -47.37 31.02
N ASP A 665 -18.27 -48.65 31.15
CA ASP A 665 -17.88 -49.71 30.22
C ASP A 665 -18.44 -49.39 28.83
N ASP A 666 -17.70 -49.73 27.77
CA ASP A 666 -18.09 -49.50 26.37
C ASP A 666 -19.48 -50.03 26.03
N ARG A 667 -19.93 -51.07 26.77
CA ARG A 667 -21.30 -51.63 26.69
C ARG A 667 -22.37 -50.69 27.24
N GLU A 668 -22.12 -50.04 28.36
CA GLU A 668 -23.05 -49.05 28.92
C GLU A 668 -23.16 -47.81 28.03
N LEU A 669 -22.08 -47.39 27.35
CA LEU A 669 -22.08 -46.29 26.38
C LEU A 669 -22.89 -46.66 25.14
N GLU A 670 -22.77 -47.89 24.66
CA GLU A 670 -23.52 -48.39 23.50
C GLU A 670 -25.03 -48.55 23.83
N GLU A 671 -25.38 -48.94 25.06
CA GLU A 671 -26.78 -48.99 25.53
C GLU A 671 -27.41 -47.59 25.68
N ILE A 672 -26.66 -46.60 26.13
CA ILE A 672 -27.12 -45.20 26.21
C ILE A 672 -27.33 -44.63 24.80
N LEU A 673 -26.42 -44.90 23.87
CA LEU A 673 -26.54 -44.43 22.47
C LEU A 673 -27.72 -45.12 21.75
N GLN A 674 -27.98 -46.41 21.99
CA GLN A 674 -29.15 -47.07 21.43
C GLN A 674 -30.47 -46.58 22.04
N ARG A 675 -30.48 -46.16 23.29
CA ARG A 675 -31.66 -45.64 23.98
C ARG A 675 -32.05 -44.22 23.54
N GLU A 676 -31.04 -43.36 23.26
CA GLU A 676 -31.24 -41.95 22.87
C GLU A 676 -31.46 -41.78 21.35
N PHE A 677 -30.81 -42.61 20.53
CA PHE A 677 -30.77 -42.40 19.06
C PHE A 677 -31.35 -43.55 18.24
N GLY A 678 -31.81 -44.61 18.88
CA GLY A 678 -32.38 -45.77 18.19
C GLY A 678 -31.34 -46.70 17.54
N PRO A 679 -31.75 -47.85 16.94
CA PRO A 679 -30.81 -48.83 16.42
C PRO A 679 -30.03 -48.34 15.22
N ILE A 680 -28.72 -48.21 15.38
CA ILE A 680 -27.79 -47.79 14.33
C ILE A 680 -27.65 -48.90 13.27
N ARG A 681 -28.16 -48.65 12.05
CA ARG A 681 -27.94 -49.54 10.90
C ARG A 681 -26.48 -49.37 10.42
N ARG A 682 -25.65 -50.38 10.73
CA ARG A 682 -24.30 -50.45 10.14
C ARG A 682 -24.39 -50.74 8.64
N SER A 683 -23.84 -49.88 7.80
CA SER A 683 -23.69 -50.13 6.36
C SER A 683 -22.72 -51.29 6.14
N GLN A 684 -23.12 -52.26 5.33
CA GLN A 684 -22.35 -53.47 5.00
C GLN A 684 -21.17 -53.25 4.05
N TYR A 685 -20.83 -51.96 3.72
CA TYR A 685 -19.72 -51.60 2.86
C TYR A 685 -18.67 -50.82 3.65
N ALA A 686 -17.98 -51.45 4.56
CA ALA A 686 -16.70 -50.98 5.06
C ALA A 686 -15.58 -51.73 4.31
N ALA A 687 -14.80 -50.99 3.48
CA ALA A 687 -13.60 -51.58 2.89
C ALA A 687 -12.61 -52.01 4.00
N PRO A 688 -11.89 -53.12 3.84
CA PRO A 688 -10.98 -53.59 4.87
C PRO A 688 -9.85 -52.57 5.11
N VAL A 689 -9.77 -52.11 6.34
CA VAL A 689 -8.65 -51.30 6.82
C VAL A 689 -7.42 -52.20 6.81
N ARG A 690 -6.45 -51.93 5.93
CA ARG A 690 -5.13 -52.53 6.02
C ARG A 690 -4.43 -51.93 7.24
N ASN A 691 -4.21 -52.78 8.25
CA ASN A 691 -3.36 -52.43 9.39
C ASN A 691 -1.95 -52.12 8.86
N ALA A 692 -1.55 -50.89 8.99
CA ALA A 692 -0.16 -50.48 8.76
C ALA A 692 0.70 -51.07 9.88
N ALA A 693 1.87 -51.60 9.50
CA ALA A 693 2.83 -52.15 10.45
C ALA A 693 3.25 -51.08 11.47
N PRO A 694 3.48 -51.43 12.74
CA PRO A 694 3.92 -50.45 13.75
C PRO A 694 5.38 -50.07 13.46
N GLY A 695 5.59 -48.81 13.06
CA GLY A 695 6.94 -48.28 12.82
C GLY A 695 7.07 -47.23 11.72
N ALA A 696 5.99 -46.82 11.04
CA ALA A 696 6.05 -45.75 10.05
C ALA A 696 6.04 -44.37 10.74
N ASP A 697 7.04 -43.58 10.40
CA ASP A 697 7.25 -42.24 10.93
C ASP A 697 6.07 -41.29 10.60
N GLU A 698 5.80 -40.31 11.45
CA GLU A 698 4.68 -39.34 11.27
C GLU A 698 4.83 -38.52 9.98
N THR A 699 6.05 -38.35 9.48
CA THR A 699 6.35 -37.67 8.23
C THR A 699 5.85 -38.42 6.98
N GLU A 700 5.89 -39.76 6.97
CA GLU A 700 5.34 -40.55 5.85
C GLU A 700 3.78 -40.56 5.83
N ARG A 701 3.11 -40.28 6.95
CA ARG A 701 1.63 -40.18 7.01
C ARG A 701 1.12 -38.86 6.43
N ALA A 702 1.91 -37.78 6.48
CA ALA A 702 1.56 -36.49 5.90
C ALA A 702 1.63 -36.49 4.36
N GLU A 703 2.55 -37.25 3.78
CA GLU A 703 2.69 -37.34 2.31
C GLU A 703 1.56 -38.16 1.63
N LEU A 704 0.84 -38.99 2.35
CA LEU A 704 -0.29 -39.78 1.82
C LEU A 704 -1.59 -39.01 1.63
N PHE A 705 -1.69 -37.76 2.12
CA PHE A 705 -2.90 -36.94 2.09
C PHE A 705 -2.78 -35.64 1.29
N HIS A 706 -1.70 -35.41 0.51
CA HIS A 706 -1.69 -34.32 -0.44
C HIS A 706 -2.58 -34.65 -1.63
N PRO A 707 -3.59 -33.82 -1.98
CA PRO A 707 -4.36 -34.02 -3.19
C PRO A 707 -3.39 -33.91 -4.37
N ARG A 708 -3.27 -35.00 -5.17
CA ARG A 708 -2.45 -34.98 -6.40
C ARG A 708 -2.97 -33.84 -7.26
N ARG A 709 -2.05 -33.00 -7.74
CA ARG A 709 -2.39 -31.95 -8.70
C ARG A 709 -3.05 -32.58 -9.91
N GLU A 710 -4.19 -32.04 -10.33
CA GLU A 710 -4.91 -32.53 -11.49
C GLU A 710 -4.52 -31.64 -12.69
N ARG A 711 -4.02 -32.26 -13.78
CA ARG A 711 -3.63 -31.59 -15.01
C ARG A 711 -4.57 -32.02 -16.15
N VAL A 712 -5.06 -31.04 -16.95
CA VAL A 712 -5.96 -31.26 -18.06
C VAL A 712 -5.22 -30.99 -19.37
N ILE A 713 -5.14 -31.98 -20.25
CA ILE A 713 -4.52 -31.86 -21.57
C ILE A 713 -5.64 -31.82 -22.61
N VAL A 714 -5.68 -30.78 -23.43
CA VAL A 714 -6.77 -30.48 -24.38
C VAL A 714 -6.25 -30.52 -25.82
N ASP A 715 -6.89 -31.28 -26.66
CA ASP A 715 -6.71 -31.23 -28.09
C ASP A 715 -7.43 -30.01 -28.67
N GLY A 716 -6.67 -28.97 -29.03
CA GLY A 716 -7.24 -27.67 -29.40
C GLY A 716 -8.09 -27.72 -30.65
N TYR A 717 -7.63 -28.37 -31.71
CA TYR A 717 -8.42 -28.46 -32.94
C TYR A 717 -9.60 -29.41 -32.84
N ASN A 718 -9.45 -30.52 -32.14
CA ASN A 718 -10.56 -31.43 -31.90
C ASN A 718 -11.72 -30.73 -31.16
N VAL A 719 -11.40 -29.92 -30.17
CA VAL A 719 -12.39 -29.11 -29.43
C VAL A 719 -13.00 -28.01 -30.31
N ILE A 720 -12.19 -27.26 -31.10
CA ILE A 720 -12.67 -26.23 -32.02
C ILE A 720 -13.72 -26.80 -32.98
N PHE A 721 -13.41 -27.95 -33.56
CA PHE A 721 -14.34 -28.58 -34.54
C PHE A 721 -15.52 -29.34 -33.89
N ALA A 722 -15.45 -29.65 -32.61
CA ALA A 722 -16.54 -30.30 -31.86
C ALA A 722 -17.57 -29.30 -31.31
N TRP A 723 -17.22 -28.02 -31.18
CA TRP A 723 -18.11 -26.99 -30.64
C TRP A 723 -18.67 -26.12 -31.74
N ASP A 724 -20.00 -26.07 -31.89
CA ASP A 724 -20.69 -25.42 -32.99
C ASP A 724 -20.32 -23.94 -33.20
N GLU A 725 -20.11 -23.22 -32.11
CA GLU A 725 -19.73 -21.79 -32.10
C GLU A 725 -18.30 -21.55 -32.62
N LEU A 726 -17.35 -22.38 -32.21
CA LEU A 726 -15.95 -22.28 -32.63
C LEU A 726 -15.78 -22.83 -34.04
N ARG A 727 -16.53 -23.89 -34.38
CA ARG A 727 -16.55 -24.47 -35.71
C ARG A 727 -17.06 -23.46 -36.74
N ALA A 728 -18.13 -22.71 -36.45
CA ALA A 728 -18.64 -21.67 -37.32
C ALA A 728 -17.59 -20.58 -37.64
N LEU A 729 -16.77 -20.21 -36.65
CA LEU A 729 -15.63 -19.28 -36.83
C LEU A 729 -14.55 -19.90 -37.74
N ALA A 730 -14.17 -21.16 -37.46
CA ALA A 730 -13.17 -21.87 -38.24
C ALA A 730 -13.59 -22.06 -39.70
N ASP A 731 -14.83 -22.46 -39.94
CA ASP A 731 -15.43 -22.69 -41.29
C ASP A 731 -15.57 -21.38 -42.08
N SER A 732 -15.70 -20.23 -41.42
CA SER A 732 -15.70 -18.90 -42.04
C SER A 732 -14.29 -18.34 -42.34
N GLY A 733 -13.24 -19.13 -42.19
CA GLY A 733 -11.85 -18.77 -42.48
C GLY A 733 -11.14 -18.03 -41.36
N HIS A 734 -11.78 -17.84 -40.19
CA HIS A 734 -11.24 -17.13 -39.04
C HIS A 734 -10.71 -18.10 -37.94
N ILE A 735 -9.83 -19.03 -38.32
CA ILE A 735 -9.31 -20.08 -37.41
C ILE A 735 -8.50 -19.51 -36.25
N ASP A 736 -7.83 -18.38 -36.45
CA ASP A 736 -7.08 -17.68 -35.39
C ASP A 736 -8.02 -17.11 -34.31
N ALA A 737 -9.18 -16.58 -34.75
CA ALA A 737 -10.19 -16.10 -33.80
C ALA A 737 -10.85 -17.27 -33.03
N ALA A 738 -11.03 -18.44 -33.67
CA ALA A 738 -11.50 -19.63 -32.96
C ALA A 738 -10.51 -20.15 -31.94
N ARG A 739 -9.18 -20.13 -32.24
CA ARG A 739 -8.12 -20.46 -31.31
C ARG A 739 -8.09 -19.49 -30.11
N GLU A 740 -8.13 -18.18 -30.36
CA GLU A 740 -8.16 -17.17 -29.33
C GLU A 740 -9.34 -17.38 -28.37
N ARG A 741 -10.56 -17.59 -28.92
CA ARG A 741 -11.74 -17.81 -28.10
C ARG A 741 -11.72 -19.11 -27.30
N LEU A 742 -11.12 -20.17 -27.84
CA LEU A 742 -10.88 -21.39 -27.08
C LEU A 742 -9.88 -21.17 -25.95
N MET A 743 -8.75 -20.50 -26.22
CA MET A 743 -7.73 -20.20 -25.20
C MET A 743 -8.30 -19.33 -24.08
N ASP A 744 -9.15 -18.35 -24.38
CA ASP A 744 -9.83 -17.54 -23.36
C ASP A 744 -10.77 -18.38 -22.49
N ALA A 745 -11.56 -19.29 -23.08
CA ALA A 745 -12.45 -20.19 -22.35
C ALA A 745 -11.67 -21.16 -21.44
N LEU A 746 -10.56 -21.70 -21.93
CA LEU A 746 -9.68 -22.59 -21.15
C LEU A 746 -8.93 -21.87 -20.03
N SER A 747 -8.54 -20.63 -20.25
CA SER A 747 -7.91 -19.79 -19.22
C SER A 747 -8.91 -19.50 -18.07
N ASN A 748 -10.17 -19.15 -18.39
CA ASN A 748 -11.21 -18.98 -17.38
C ASN A 748 -11.46 -20.27 -16.57
N TYR A 749 -11.48 -21.41 -17.24
CA TYR A 749 -11.66 -22.71 -16.62
C TYR A 749 -10.48 -23.05 -15.69
N ALA A 750 -9.23 -22.87 -16.14
CA ALA A 750 -8.02 -23.10 -15.36
C ALA A 750 -8.01 -22.24 -14.08
N ALA A 751 -8.34 -20.97 -14.22
CA ALA A 751 -8.38 -20.02 -13.12
C ALA A 751 -9.41 -20.39 -12.04
N PHE A 752 -10.63 -20.76 -12.45
CA PHE A 752 -11.71 -21.13 -11.52
C PHE A 752 -11.49 -22.46 -10.84
N THR A 753 -11.09 -23.49 -11.59
CA THR A 753 -10.90 -24.85 -11.07
C THR A 753 -9.57 -25.09 -10.36
N ARG A 754 -8.62 -24.15 -10.45
CA ARG A 754 -7.24 -24.28 -9.97
C ARG A 754 -6.48 -25.48 -10.56
N ARG A 755 -6.84 -25.90 -11.78
CA ARG A 755 -6.20 -26.99 -12.50
C ARG A 755 -5.21 -26.43 -13.50
N GLU A 756 -4.09 -27.10 -13.69
CA GLU A 756 -3.17 -26.79 -14.79
C GLU A 756 -3.76 -27.32 -16.11
N VAL A 757 -3.90 -26.44 -17.10
CA VAL A 757 -4.46 -26.80 -18.40
C VAL A 757 -3.39 -26.65 -19.49
N VAL A 758 -3.20 -27.67 -20.31
CA VAL A 758 -2.32 -27.65 -21.47
C VAL A 758 -3.15 -27.83 -22.72
N VAL A 759 -3.16 -26.86 -23.63
CA VAL A 759 -3.81 -26.99 -24.94
C VAL A 759 -2.76 -27.22 -26.02
N VAL A 760 -3.02 -28.22 -26.86
CA VAL A 760 -2.09 -28.63 -27.92
C VAL A 760 -2.75 -28.40 -29.29
N PHE A 761 -2.07 -27.68 -30.17
CA PHE A 761 -2.47 -27.41 -31.53
C PHE A 761 -1.48 -28.02 -32.53
N ASP A 762 -1.99 -28.65 -33.61
CA ASP A 762 -1.16 -29.15 -34.70
C ASP A 762 -0.45 -28.02 -35.47
N GLY A 763 0.89 -28.06 -35.51
CA GLY A 763 1.70 -27.01 -36.10
C GLY A 763 1.63 -26.93 -37.61
N TYR A 764 1.14 -27.96 -38.33
CA TYR A 764 1.04 -27.96 -39.79
C TYR A 764 -0.02 -26.98 -40.34
N ARG A 765 -0.89 -26.49 -39.48
CA ARG A 765 -1.91 -25.46 -39.78
C ARG A 765 -1.45 -24.03 -39.53
N VAL A 766 -0.21 -23.83 -39.09
CA VAL A 766 0.39 -22.51 -38.87
C VAL A 766 1.52 -22.30 -39.88
N PRO A 767 1.42 -21.36 -40.84
CA PRO A 767 2.50 -21.13 -41.81
C PRO A 767 3.81 -20.74 -41.08
N GLY A 768 4.88 -21.57 -41.27
CA GLY A 768 6.21 -21.34 -40.70
C GLY A 768 6.44 -21.87 -39.29
N GLY A 769 5.57 -22.72 -38.74
CA GLY A 769 5.63 -23.21 -37.36
C GLY A 769 6.87 -24.07 -37.09
N GLN A 770 7.79 -23.56 -36.26
CA GLN A 770 8.98 -24.27 -35.76
C GLN A 770 8.74 -25.02 -34.43
N GLY A 771 7.45 -25.12 -33.98
CA GLY A 771 7.06 -25.64 -32.67
C GLY A 771 7.22 -24.58 -31.59
N GLU A 772 6.17 -23.86 -31.32
CA GLU A 772 6.14 -22.80 -30.32
C GLU A 772 5.46 -23.31 -29.05
N LYS A 773 6.02 -22.93 -27.90
CA LYS A 773 5.43 -23.16 -26.58
C LYS A 773 5.43 -21.83 -25.84
N PHE A 774 4.29 -21.45 -25.28
CA PHE A 774 4.19 -20.27 -24.46
C PHE A 774 3.08 -20.43 -23.42
N ASP A 775 3.24 -19.72 -22.34
CA ASP A 775 2.27 -19.68 -21.26
C ASP A 775 1.38 -18.45 -21.41
N ARG A 776 0.08 -18.66 -21.30
CA ARG A 776 -0.91 -17.58 -21.35
C ARG A 776 -1.89 -17.71 -20.19
N SER A 777 -1.76 -16.84 -19.18
CA SER A 777 -2.72 -16.70 -18.09
C SER A 777 -3.10 -18.05 -17.40
N GLY A 778 -2.09 -18.86 -17.05
CA GLY A 778 -2.28 -20.17 -16.41
C GLY A 778 -2.67 -21.30 -17.37
N LEU A 779 -2.67 -21.04 -18.67
CA LEU A 779 -2.86 -21.99 -19.74
C LEU A 779 -1.53 -22.22 -20.46
N HIS A 780 -1.05 -23.45 -20.55
CA HIS A 780 0.11 -23.83 -21.35
C HIS A 780 -0.33 -24.11 -22.79
N VAL A 781 0.14 -23.29 -23.70
CA VAL A 781 -0.19 -23.43 -25.15
C VAL A 781 1.00 -24.05 -25.88
N VAL A 782 0.73 -25.11 -26.63
CA VAL A 782 1.74 -25.84 -27.41
C VAL A 782 1.30 -25.94 -28.87
N PHE A 783 2.12 -25.43 -29.77
CA PHE A 783 2.05 -25.75 -31.20
C PHE A 783 3.10 -26.81 -31.54
N THR A 784 2.68 -27.97 -32.10
CA THR A 784 3.59 -29.04 -32.41
C THR A 784 4.51 -28.67 -33.58
N ARG A 785 5.64 -29.36 -33.72
CA ARG A 785 6.54 -29.14 -34.86
C ARG A 785 5.98 -29.77 -36.15
N GLN A 786 6.43 -29.28 -37.29
CA GLN A 786 6.06 -29.85 -38.57
C GLN A 786 6.50 -31.33 -38.64
N GLY A 787 5.53 -32.27 -38.71
CA GLY A 787 5.75 -33.71 -38.65
C GLY A 787 5.45 -34.39 -37.32
N GLU A 788 5.14 -33.65 -36.25
CA GLU A 788 4.66 -34.16 -34.97
C GLU A 788 3.15 -33.81 -34.83
N THR A 789 2.29 -34.80 -34.69
CA THR A 789 0.85 -34.58 -34.49
C THR A 789 0.57 -34.20 -33.06
N ALA A 790 -0.54 -33.44 -32.83
CA ALA A 790 -1.00 -33.12 -31.50
C ALA A 790 -1.22 -34.39 -30.66
N ASP A 791 -1.73 -35.42 -31.28
CA ASP A 791 -2.00 -36.71 -30.66
C ASP A 791 -0.72 -37.38 -30.10
N ALA A 792 0.33 -37.46 -30.92
CA ALA A 792 1.62 -38.03 -30.46
C ALA A 792 2.27 -37.21 -29.33
N TYR A 793 2.11 -35.91 -29.40
CA TYR A 793 2.61 -35.02 -28.35
C TYR A 793 1.83 -35.18 -27.03
N MET A 794 0.48 -35.25 -27.09
CA MET A 794 -0.37 -35.44 -25.91
C MET A 794 -0.15 -36.81 -25.26
N GLU A 795 0.02 -37.87 -26.04
CA GLU A 795 0.33 -39.22 -25.54
C GLU A 795 1.65 -39.23 -24.76
N LYS A 796 2.70 -38.67 -25.32
CA LYS A 796 4.00 -38.54 -24.67
C LYS A 796 3.91 -37.74 -23.37
N LEU A 797 3.23 -36.58 -23.41
CA LEU A 797 3.05 -35.71 -22.26
C LEU A 797 2.24 -36.40 -21.15
N ALA A 798 1.17 -37.12 -21.50
CA ALA A 798 0.34 -37.86 -20.56
C ALA A 798 1.12 -39.01 -19.88
N ASP A 799 2.02 -39.70 -20.60
CA ASP A 799 2.87 -40.76 -20.05
C ASP A 799 3.99 -40.20 -19.13
N GLU A 800 4.56 -39.05 -19.48
CA GLU A 800 5.56 -38.38 -18.65
C GLU A 800 4.97 -37.89 -17.32
N ILE A 801 3.79 -37.27 -17.34
CA ILE A 801 3.17 -36.62 -16.18
C ILE A 801 2.36 -37.62 -15.34
N GLY A 802 1.69 -38.60 -15.98
CA GLY A 802 0.78 -39.54 -15.33
C GLY A 802 1.41 -40.40 -14.24
N LYS A 803 2.74 -40.45 -14.15
CA LYS A 803 3.48 -41.19 -13.10
C LYS A 803 3.40 -40.50 -11.75
N ASN A 804 3.27 -39.18 -11.73
CA ASN A 804 3.36 -38.38 -10.51
C ASN A 804 2.09 -37.55 -10.22
N GLU A 805 1.25 -37.26 -11.23
CA GLU A 805 0.08 -36.41 -11.15
C GLU A 805 -1.17 -37.11 -11.68
N SER A 806 -2.35 -36.56 -11.37
CA SER A 806 -3.61 -36.99 -11.98
C SER A 806 -3.78 -36.25 -13.30
N VAL A 807 -3.81 -36.99 -14.41
CA VAL A 807 -3.92 -36.42 -15.74
C VAL A 807 -5.28 -36.74 -16.36
N ARG A 808 -5.90 -35.73 -16.98
CA ARG A 808 -7.14 -35.85 -17.74
C ARG A 808 -6.89 -35.39 -19.18
N VAL A 809 -7.26 -36.21 -20.15
CA VAL A 809 -7.11 -35.90 -21.58
C VAL A 809 -8.47 -35.63 -22.21
N VAL A 810 -8.59 -34.49 -22.90
CA VAL A 810 -9.80 -34.03 -23.58
C VAL A 810 -9.61 -34.17 -25.08
N THR A 811 -10.20 -35.16 -25.68
CA THR A 811 -10.23 -35.40 -27.12
C THR A 811 -11.42 -36.29 -27.52
N SER A 812 -11.91 -36.19 -28.73
CA SER A 812 -12.95 -37.06 -29.26
C SER A 812 -12.38 -38.16 -30.18
N ASP A 813 -11.04 -38.23 -30.36
CA ASP A 813 -10.40 -39.26 -31.14
C ASP A 813 -10.36 -40.59 -30.39
N ALA A 814 -10.86 -41.66 -31.02
CA ALA A 814 -11.00 -42.97 -30.41
C ALA A 814 -9.66 -43.67 -30.14
N LEU A 815 -8.60 -43.39 -30.93
CA LEU A 815 -7.27 -43.97 -30.77
C LEU A 815 -6.56 -43.46 -29.51
N ILE A 816 -6.61 -42.14 -29.30
CA ILE A 816 -6.01 -41.51 -28.09
C ILE A 816 -6.78 -41.93 -26.84
N GLN A 817 -8.10 -42.09 -26.94
CA GLN A 817 -8.92 -42.57 -25.83
C GLN A 817 -8.53 -43.99 -25.37
N LEU A 818 -8.09 -44.84 -26.26
CA LEU A 818 -7.62 -46.22 -25.95
C LEU A 818 -6.23 -46.21 -25.29
N THR A 819 -5.32 -45.35 -25.73
CA THR A 819 -3.94 -45.24 -25.21
C THR A 819 -3.92 -44.61 -23.82
N ALA A 820 -4.75 -43.60 -23.58
CA ALA A 820 -4.94 -42.96 -22.27
C ALA A 820 -5.44 -43.97 -21.20
N LEU A 821 -6.32 -44.92 -21.57
CA LEU A 821 -6.78 -45.99 -20.70
C LEU A 821 -5.65 -46.96 -20.25
N ARG A 822 -4.64 -47.18 -21.05
CA ARG A 822 -3.47 -48.03 -20.69
C ARG A 822 -2.53 -47.34 -19.69
N ALA A 823 -2.44 -46.01 -19.71
CA ALA A 823 -1.58 -45.21 -18.85
C ALA A 823 -2.26 -44.84 -17.49
N GLY A 824 -3.52 -45.23 -17.23
CA GLY A 824 -4.26 -44.87 -16.03
C GLY A 824 -4.71 -43.40 -15.98
N VAL A 825 -4.79 -42.76 -17.14
CA VAL A 825 -5.19 -41.36 -17.34
C VAL A 825 -6.72 -41.27 -17.52
N LEU A 826 -7.34 -40.29 -16.91
CA LEU A 826 -8.77 -40.02 -17.06
C LEU A 826 -9.04 -39.41 -18.45
N ARG A 827 -10.09 -39.86 -19.11
CA ARG A 827 -10.49 -39.36 -20.44
C ARG A 827 -11.79 -38.58 -20.36
N MET A 828 -11.92 -37.58 -21.23
CA MET A 828 -13.12 -36.79 -21.41
C MET A 828 -13.31 -36.46 -22.89
N SER A 829 -14.51 -36.57 -23.41
CA SER A 829 -14.80 -36.12 -24.78
C SER A 829 -14.94 -34.62 -24.85
N ALA A 830 -14.71 -34.00 -26.02
CA ALA A 830 -14.88 -32.56 -26.23
C ALA A 830 -16.32 -32.08 -25.91
N ARG A 831 -17.34 -32.94 -26.05
CA ARG A 831 -18.75 -32.63 -25.68
C ARG A 831 -18.95 -32.63 -24.18
N GLU A 832 -18.42 -33.62 -23.46
CA GLU A 832 -18.48 -33.67 -22.00
C GLU A 832 -17.73 -32.48 -21.39
N PHE A 833 -16.58 -32.15 -21.94
CA PHE A 833 -15.79 -31.00 -21.53
C PHE A 833 -16.54 -29.66 -21.76
N ARG A 834 -17.31 -29.52 -22.86
CA ARG A 834 -18.17 -28.35 -23.04
C ARG A 834 -19.23 -28.23 -21.95
N GLN A 835 -19.83 -29.37 -21.54
CA GLN A 835 -20.78 -29.37 -20.43
C GLN A 835 -20.14 -28.98 -19.09
N GLU A 836 -18.93 -29.49 -18.81
CA GLU A 836 -18.18 -29.12 -17.61
C GLU A 836 -17.85 -27.62 -17.61
N LEU A 837 -17.37 -27.06 -18.74
CA LEU A 837 -17.13 -25.62 -18.86
C LEU A 837 -18.40 -24.78 -18.67
N ALA A 838 -19.53 -25.21 -19.23
CA ALA A 838 -20.81 -24.54 -19.06
C ALA A 838 -21.30 -24.59 -17.60
N GLN A 839 -21.09 -25.72 -16.89
CA GLN A 839 -21.39 -25.85 -15.47
C GLN A 839 -20.49 -24.93 -14.62
N VAL A 840 -19.20 -24.89 -14.95
CA VAL A 840 -18.25 -23.99 -14.28
C VAL A 840 -18.63 -22.53 -14.50
N ALA A 841 -19.02 -22.15 -15.74
CA ALA A 841 -19.51 -20.81 -16.04
C ALA A 841 -20.78 -20.46 -15.25
N GLN A 842 -21.74 -21.39 -15.16
CA GLN A 842 -22.96 -21.22 -14.36
C GLN A 842 -22.67 -21.13 -12.86
N GLN A 843 -21.72 -21.93 -12.35
CA GLN A 843 -21.28 -21.86 -10.95
C GLN A 843 -20.57 -20.54 -10.66
N LEU A 844 -19.77 -20.04 -11.61
CA LEU A 844 -19.15 -18.73 -11.54
C LEU A 844 -20.23 -17.63 -11.51
N GLU A 845 -21.21 -17.69 -12.40
CA GLU A 845 -22.35 -16.75 -12.40
C GLU A 845 -23.21 -16.86 -11.13
N ALA A 846 -23.43 -18.08 -10.62
CA ALA A 846 -24.19 -18.30 -9.37
C ALA A 846 -23.42 -17.78 -8.16
N ALA A 847 -22.09 -18.03 -8.08
CA ALA A 847 -21.23 -17.50 -7.05
C ALA A 847 -21.17 -15.96 -7.08
N ILE A 848 -21.13 -15.37 -8.27
CA ILE A 848 -21.19 -13.92 -8.48
C ILE A 848 -22.56 -13.37 -8.02
N ARG A 849 -23.68 -14.07 -8.32
CA ARG A 849 -25.02 -13.65 -7.87
C ARG A 849 -25.22 -13.78 -6.35
N ASP A 850 -24.70 -14.83 -5.72
CA ASP A 850 -24.77 -15.00 -4.27
C ASP A 850 -23.96 -13.94 -3.51
N ILE A 851 -22.87 -13.47 -4.09
CA ILE A 851 -22.04 -12.41 -3.53
C ILE A 851 -22.70 -11.03 -3.72
N ASN A 852 -23.33 -10.80 -4.88
CA ASN A 852 -24.04 -9.56 -5.17
C ASN A 852 -25.43 -9.47 -4.50
N GLY A 853 -25.94 -10.56 -3.92
CA GLY A 853 -27.20 -10.62 -3.16
C GLY A 853 -27.03 -10.55 -1.63
N ARG A 854 -25.81 -10.41 -1.14
CA ARG A 854 -25.46 -10.14 0.25
C ARG A 854 -24.85 -8.75 0.37
#